data_2912913646e93044c35ff79b2d0b0942
#
_entry.id   2912913646e93044c35ff79b2d0b0942
#
_cell.length_a   1.000
_cell.length_b   1.000
_cell.length_c   1.000
_cell.angle_alpha   90.00
_cell.angle_beta   90.00
_cell.angle_gamma   90.00
#
_symmetry.space_group_name_H-M   'P 1'
#
loop_
_entity.id
_entity.type
_entity.pdbx_description
1 polymer ?
#
loop_
_entity_poly.entity_id
_entity_poly.type
_entity_poly.pdbx_seq_one_letter_code
_entity_poly.pdbx_strand_id
1 'polypeptide(L)'
;MKKNRVRNPLIKRIPKELIGDWKKYLVVFAFLVLTIGFVSGMYVANESMMTATDESVTKYKREDGHFEWKDKADADLLKDVEKGEQVDLSEVMALAAASTNEADGDTTNAKAAVSAKTETDDEEAKDVPVTLYENFFRNEKEDNNNDGKSDGTIRVFQKTTDINLACVLDGRLPEKENEIAVDRMHADNVGVKVGDTIGVGGEEFEVVGLIAYVNYSTLHEKTSDLMFDAIRFDVAMVTEEGFDRLDASIHYAYAWKYEDAPSDEKEEKTLSDDFRKMLAAQTMLYGNELKDYVPAYGNPAINFAPDDMGSDLSMGGVILDILIVIIAFIFGVTISNTIAKESSTIGTLRASGYTRGELVRHYLSMPVIVTFCAAIVGNILGYTVFKNVVVGMYYNSYSLPTYETIWNPDAFVKTTVIPIILMFVVNLIVIVRMMRHTPLQFLRHDLKKSKRQKAIRLPHWKFFSRFRVRIMFQNVANYLILFVGICFIMVMLAMAVGMPDTLSYYQKNAADLMFTEYQYVLKTYQNADGSTVATDNKDAETFAMKSLVKRSDALDEEISTYGISDDSKYIEIPDLESMKKNEVYISASYADKYNIAVGDTIKLEEKYTDDTYKFKVCGICDHCQTIAVFMPIEQYREVFDLDDGAFTGFFSDTKITDIDDDMIASTITKRDITKMCDQLDHSMGSYMQYFQVLCILLSMAMIYLLTKLIIEKNENAISMTKILGYENREIASLYLLSTSIVVVIIDVLTVAIGVWVMNFAWKEILATYSGWFAFHMETISYVKMFAFVLIGYIIVMFLDFRRIKKVPMDTALKNVE
;
A
#
# COMPACT_ATOMS: atom_id res chain seq x y z
N MET A 1 -42.67 26.05 42.85
CA MET A 1 -43.09 26.51 41.51
C MET A 1 -42.11 25.93 40.44
N LYS A 2 -42.54 24.93 39.67
CA LYS A 2 -41.77 24.43 38.50
C LYS A 2 -41.79 25.54 37.43
N LYS A 3 -40.64 26.16 37.15
CA LYS A 3 -40.48 27.04 35.98
C LYS A 3 -40.77 26.23 34.74
N ASN A 4 -41.95 26.44 34.14
CA ASN A 4 -42.21 25.98 32.77
C ASN A 4 -41.20 26.66 31.87
N ARG A 5 -40.11 25.93 31.49
CA ARG A 5 -39.17 26.36 30.46
C ARG A 5 -39.96 26.44 29.15
N VAL A 6 -40.33 27.62 28.75
CA VAL A 6 -40.88 27.89 27.41
C VAL A 6 -39.86 27.32 26.40
N ARG A 7 -40.24 26.26 25.69
CA ARG A 7 -39.37 25.66 24.64
C ARG A 7 -39.10 26.73 23.60
N ASN A 8 -37.81 27.00 23.35
CA ASN A 8 -37.39 28.00 22.33
C ASN A 8 -38.05 27.64 20.97
N PRO A 9 -38.83 28.57 20.36
CA PRO A 9 -39.53 28.32 19.09
C PRO A 9 -38.61 27.89 17.94
N LEU A 10 -37.33 28.25 17.99
CA LEU A 10 -36.33 27.87 17.01
C LEU A 10 -36.12 26.33 16.91
N ILE A 11 -36.32 25.58 18.03
CA ILE A 11 -36.21 24.10 18.02
C ILE A 11 -37.26 23.47 17.11
N LYS A 12 -38.49 24.05 17.05
CA LYS A 12 -39.56 23.55 16.17
C LYS A 12 -39.29 23.81 14.69
N ARG A 13 -38.38 24.74 14.40
CA ARG A 13 -38.01 25.12 13.05
C ARG A 13 -37.02 24.11 12.42
N ILE A 14 -36.18 23.45 13.25
CA ILE A 14 -35.14 22.50 12.77
C ILE A 14 -35.73 21.40 11.86
N PRO A 15 -36.77 20.63 12.24
CA PRO A 15 -37.32 19.58 11.36
C PRO A 15 -37.94 20.15 10.07
N LYS A 16 -38.57 21.36 10.14
CA LYS A 16 -39.17 21.98 8.97
C LYS A 16 -38.12 22.44 7.96
N GLU A 17 -36.99 22.98 8.41
CA GLU A 17 -35.86 23.38 7.56
C GLU A 17 -35.16 22.17 6.95
N LEU A 18 -34.98 21.09 7.76
CA LEU A 18 -34.41 19.85 7.26
C LEU A 18 -35.27 19.26 6.13
N ILE A 19 -36.60 19.24 6.28
CA ILE A 19 -37.52 18.75 5.24
C ILE A 19 -37.58 19.73 4.05
N GLY A 20 -37.54 21.03 4.29
CA GLY A 20 -37.56 22.05 3.23
C GLY A 20 -36.35 21.98 2.29
N ASP A 21 -35.17 21.80 2.85
CA ASP A 21 -33.90 21.72 2.11
C ASP A 21 -33.35 20.29 2.05
N TRP A 22 -34.21 19.25 2.19
CA TRP A 22 -33.80 17.83 2.31
C TRP A 22 -32.83 17.35 1.23
N LYS A 23 -32.99 17.82 -0.03
CA LYS A 23 -32.10 17.45 -1.16
C LYS A 23 -30.66 17.88 -0.98
N LYS A 24 -30.45 19.03 -0.32
CA LYS A 24 -29.13 19.55 0.00
C LYS A 24 -28.48 18.69 1.09
N TYR A 25 -29.23 18.46 2.16
CA TYR A 25 -28.72 17.64 3.27
C TYR A 25 -28.55 16.19 2.90
N LEU A 26 -29.38 15.63 1.99
CA LEU A 26 -29.23 14.28 1.46
C LEU A 26 -27.90 14.10 0.71
N VAL A 27 -27.51 15.08 -0.12
CA VAL A 27 -26.25 14.94 -0.89
C VAL A 27 -25.04 15.11 0.03
N VAL A 28 -25.10 16.02 1.01
CA VAL A 28 -24.04 16.13 2.04
C VAL A 28 -23.99 14.87 2.87
N PHE A 29 -25.13 14.32 3.25
CA PHE A 29 -25.25 13.06 3.98
C PHE A 29 -24.64 11.90 3.17
N ALA A 30 -25.04 11.75 1.90
CA ALA A 30 -24.52 10.70 1.02
C ALA A 30 -22.99 10.82 0.81
N PHE A 31 -22.50 12.04 0.60
CA PHE A 31 -21.06 12.27 0.51
C PHE A 31 -20.32 11.82 1.78
N LEU A 32 -20.81 12.22 2.94
CA LEU A 32 -20.23 11.81 4.23
C LEU A 32 -20.32 10.30 4.46
N VAL A 33 -21.45 9.68 4.13
CA VAL A 33 -21.64 8.23 4.26
C VAL A 33 -20.64 7.47 3.41
N LEU A 34 -20.47 7.87 2.16
CA LEU A 34 -19.49 7.23 1.26
C LEU A 34 -18.05 7.41 1.77
N THR A 35 -17.68 8.62 2.17
CA THR A 35 -16.34 8.92 2.68
C THR A 35 -16.05 8.18 3.98
N ILE A 36 -16.95 8.30 4.97
CA ILE A 36 -16.79 7.63 6.27
C ILE A 36 -16.83 6.11 6.11
N GLY A 37 -17.75 5.61 5.30
CA GLY A 37 -17.90 4.17 5.06
C GLY A 37 -16.66 3.55 4.43
N PHE A 38 -16.11 4.19 3.42
CA PHE A 38 -14.89 3.71 2.75
C PHE A 38 -13.69 3.68 3.71
N VAL A 39 -13.42 4.79 4.39
CA VAL A 39 -12.29 4.86 5.33
C VAL A 39 -12.48 3.93 6.52
N SER A 40 -13.69 3.89 7.10
CA SER A 40 -13.99 2.95 8.20
C SER A 40 -13.81 1.50 7.76
N GLY A 41 -14.27 1.16 6.55
CA GLY A 41 -14.10 -0.19 6.00
C GLY A 41 -12.65 -0.58 5.83
N MET A 42 -11.81 0.33 5.38
CA MET A 42 -10.38 0.11 5.20
C MET A 42 -9.67 -0.14 6.54
N TYR A 43 -9.87 0.73 7.54
CA TYR A 43 -9.27 0.56 8.87
C TYR A 43 -9.73 -0.73 9.57
N VAL A 44 -11.03 -1.05 9.48
CA VAL A 44 -11.59 -2.25 10.09
C VAL A 44 -11.11 -3.53 9.38
N ALA A 45 -11.01 -3.52 8.06
CA ALA A 45 -10.48 -4.65 7.31
C ALA A 45 -9.02 -4.93 7.68
N ASN A 46 -8.18 -3.89 7.63
CA ASN A 46 -6.75 -4.00 7.94
C ASN A 46 -6.54 -4.55 9.36
N GLU A 47 -7.10 -3.91 10.38
CA GLU A 47 -6.95 -4.33 11.77
C GLU A 47 -7.48 -5.76 12.02
N SER A 48 -8.63 -6.13 11.40
CA SER A 48 -9.18 -7.47 11.55
C SER A 48 -8.29 -8.53 10.91
N MET A 49 -7.68 -8.24 9.77
CA MET A 49 -6.77 -9.15 9.09
C MET A 49 -5.42 -9.26 9.82
N MET A 50 -4.84 -8.14 10.26
CA MET A 50 -3.61 -8.13 11.06
C MET A 50 -3.78 -8.93 12.35
N THR A 51 -4.86 -8.70 13.10
CA THR A 51 -5.17 -9.46 14.32
C THR A 51 -5.31 -10.96 14.03
N ALA A 52 -6.00 -11.33 12.94
CA ALA A 52 -6.14 -12.74 12.56
C ALA A 52 -4.79 -13.37 12.19
N THR A 53 -3.90 -12.62 11.57
CA THR A 53 -2.54 -13.06 11.25
C THR A 53 -1.71 -13.24 12.52
N ASP A 54 -1.76 -12.31 13.47
CA ASP A 54 -1.06 -12.40 14.75
C ASP A 54 -1.57 -13.58 15.61
N GLU A 55 -2.91 -13.74 15.72
CA GLU A 55 -3.51 -14.86 16.45
C GLU A 55 -3.20 -16.21 15.78
N SER A 56 -3.03 -16.25 14.47
CA SER A 56 -2.71 -17.45 13.71
C SER A 56 -1.38 -18.06 14.11
N VAL A 57 -0.40 -17.26 14.52
CA VAL A 57 0.92 -17.70 14.98
C VAL A 57 0.79 -18.74 16.10
N THR A 58 -0.01 -18.45 17.10
CA THR A 58 -0.25 -19.36 18.24
C THR A 58 -1.25 -20.45 17.89
N LYS A 59 -2.34 -20.11 17.20
CA LYS A 59 -3.45 -21.02 16.87
C LYS A 59 -3.01 -22.17 15.96
N TYR A 60 -2.19 -21.86 14.97
CA TYR A 60 -1.69 -22.82 13.97
C TYR A 60 -0.23 -23.21 14.20
N LYS A 61 0.33 -22.89 15.39
CA LYS A 61 1.67 -23.29 15.82
C LYS A 61 2.75 -22.99 14.79
N ARG A 62 2.85 -21.70 14.36
CA ARG A 62 3.88 -21.29 13.40
C ARG A 62 5.28 -21.56 13.93
N GLU A 63 6.17 -22.05 13.09
CA GLU A 63 7.59 -22.23 13.36
C GLU A 63 8.30 -20.91 13.72
N ASP A 64 9.42 -21.00 14.45
CA ASP A 64 10.37 -19.88 14.66
C ASP A 64 11.49 -19.93 13.60
N GLY A 65 11.50 -20.97 12.79
CA GLY A 65 12.31 -21.15 11.59
C GLY A 65 12.37 -22.62 11.18
N HIS A 66 13.01 -22.87 10.04
CA HIS A 66 13.28 -24.21 9.55
C HIS A 66 14.67 -24.30 8.93
N PHE A 67 15.20 -25.52 8.89
CA PHE A 67 16.42 -25.84 8.17
C PHE A 67 16.24 -27.16 7.42
N GLU A 68 17.07 -27.39 6.41
CA GLU A 68 17.04 -28.60 5.61
C GLU A 68 18.37 -29.34 5.70
N TRP A 69 18.30 -30.64 5.99
CA TRP A 69 19.44 -31.55 5.86
C TRP A 69 19.36 -32.35 4.57
N LYS A 70 20.53 -32.72 4.05
CA LYS A 70 20.63 -33.59 2.89
C LYS A 70 20.03 -34.98 3.09
N ASP A 71 20.34 -35.58 4.23
CA ASP A 71 19.88 -36.88 4.62
C ASP A 71 19.01 -36.81 5.88
N LYS A 72 18.06 -37.75 6.03
CA LYS A 72 17.19 -37.78 7.22
C LYS A 72 18.06 -37.96 8.46
N ALA A 73 17.82 -37.11 9.46
CA ALA A 73 18.55 -37.17 10.75
C ALA A 73 18.22 -38.43 11.53
N ASP A 74 19.22 -38.97 12.23
CA ASP A 74 19.01 -39.98 13.21
C ASP A 74 18.53 -39.40 14.58
N ALA A 75 18.08 -40.27 15.46
CA ALA A 75 17.51 -39.87 16.76
C ALA A 75 18.54 -39.20 17.70
N ASP A 76 19.84 -39.55 17.55
CA ASP A 76 20.89 -39.01 18.40
C ASP A 76 21.25 -37.58 17.96
N LEU A 77 21.34 -37.30 16.63
CA LEU A 77 21.53 -35.96 16.09
C LEU A 77 20.36 -35.02 16.47
N LEU A 78 19.10 -35.49 16.30
CA LEU A 78 17.94 -34.71 16.70
C LEU A 78 17.99 -34.29 18.17
N LYS A 79 18.28 -35.24 19.06
CA LYS A 79 18.36 -35.03 20.50
C LYS A 79 19.47 -34.07 20.91
N ASP A 80 20.63 -34.13 20.24
CA ASP A 80 21.74 -33.22 20.58
C ASP A 80 21.51 -31.83 20.06
N VAL A 81 20.84 -31.65 18.90
CA VAL A 81 20.41 -30.35 18.40
C VAL A 81 19.30 -29.74 19.27
N GLU A 82 18.34 -30.55 19.74
CA GLU A 82 17.28 -30.08 20.66
C GLU A 82 17.82 -29.54 21.99
N LYS A 83 18.91 -30.10 22.53
CA LYS A 83 19.53 -29.57 23.75
C LYS A 83 20.12 -28.15 23.57
N GLY A 84 20.51 -27.82 22.35
CA GLY A 84 21.07 -26.52 22.01
C GLY A 84 22.43 -26.22 22.63
N GLU A 85 23.12 -27.22 23.16
CA GLU A 85 24.44 -27.05 23.80
C GLU A 85 25.49 -26.63 22.76
N GLN A 86 26.22 -25.56 23.04
CA GLN A 86 27.26 -25.04 22.11
C GLN A 86 28.40 -26.07 22.03
N VAL A 87 28.92 -26.27 20.82
CA VAL A 87 30.04 -27.16 20.52
C VAL A 87 31.21 -26.34 19.99
N ASP A 88 32.39 -26.56 20.52
CA ASP A 88 33.61 -25.86 20.04
C ASP A 88 33.98 -26.38 18.62
N LEU A 89 33.76 -25.47 17.64
CA LEU A 89 34.00 -25.76 16.22
C LEU A 89 35.47 -26.13 15.95
N SER A 90 36.41 -25.60 16.74
CA SER A 90 37.82 -25.92 16.62
C SER A 90 38.12 -27.36 17.03
N GLU A 91 37.39 -27.93 18.03
CA GLU A 91 37.48 -29.30 18.47
C GLU A 91 36.87 -30.26 17.46
N VAL A 92 35.73 -29.89 16.86
CA VAL A 92 35.05 -30.62 15.79
C VAL A 92 35.94 -30.69 14.54
N MET A 93 36.57 -29.59 14.14
CA MET A 93 37.48 -29.55 13.01
C MET A 93 38.76 -30.39 13.26
N ALA A 94 39.27 -30.37 14.49
CA ALA A 94 40.41 -31.24 14.87
C ALA A 94 40.05 -32.71 14.80
N LEU A 95 38.84 -33.10 15.23
CA LEU A 95 38.29 -34.46 15.13
C LEU A 95 38.07 -34.88 13.65
N ALA A 96 37.50 -34.02 12.83
CA ALA A 96 37.31 -34.26 11.39
C ALA A 96 38.65 -34.43 10.66
N ALA A 97 39.64 -33.59 10.98
CA ALA A 97 41.00 -33.71 10.43
C ALA A 97 41.75 -34.95 10.91
N ALA A 98 41.49 -35.45 12.12
CA ALA A 98 42.03 -36.65 12.63
C ALA A 98 41.43 -37.92 11.97
N SER A 99 40.15 -37.92 11.68
CA SER A 99 39.44 -39.01 11.00
C SER A 99 39.82 -39.15 9.51
N THR A 100 40.22 -38.06 8.85
CA THR A 100 40.67 -38.07 7.42
C THR A 100 42.08 -38.60 7.25
N ASN A 101 42.87 -38.74 8.34
CA ASN A 101 44.19 -39.36 8.26
C ASN A 101 44.15 -40.93 8.22
N GLU A 102 42.94 -41.52 8.37
CA GLU A 102 42.77 -42.99 8.30
C GLU A 102 42.03 -43.48 7.04
N ALA A 103 41.47 -42.61 6.19
CA ALA A 103 40.81 -43.03 4.94
C ALA A 103 41.11 -42.03 3.80
N ASP A 104 41.66 -42.56 2.68
CA ASP A 104 41.93 -41.82 1.46
C ASP A 104 40.66 -41.17 0.89
N GLY A 105 40.69 -39.84 0.78
CA GLY A 105 39.93 -39.04 -0.19
C GLY A 105 38.49 -38.72 0.17
N ASP A 106 38.24 -37.66 0.85
CA ASP A 106 37.35 -36.56 0.47
C ASP A 106 37.35 -35.49 1.58
N THR A 107 38.23 -34.50 1.45
CA THR A 107 38.40 -33.45 2.49
C THR A 107 37.66 -32.15 2.11
N THR A 108 36.79 -32.17 1.10
CA THR A 108 36.23 -30.99 0.50
C THR A 108 35.12 -30.28 1.35
N ASN A 109 34.33 -31.05 2.11
CA ASN A 109 33.18 -30.48 2.84
C ASN A 109 33.54 -29.78 4.17
N ALA A 110 34.62 -30.17 4.84
CA ALA A 110 35.01 -29.58 6.11
C ALA A 110 35.60 -28.17 6.01
N LYS A 111 36.18 -27.78 4.85
CA LYS A 111 36.80 -26.47 4.64
C LYS A 111 35.82 -25.38 4.20
N ALA A 112 34.73 -25.72 3.49
CA ALA A 112 33.75 -24.74 3.03
C ALA A 112 32.97 -24.07 4.17
N ALA A 113 32.70 -24.81 5.23
CA ALA A 113 32.01 -24.28 6.42
C ALA A 113 32.85 -23.30 7.26
N VAL A 114 34.20 -23.33 7.08
CA VAL A 114 35.15 -22.51 7.87
C VAL A 114 35.38 -21.13 7.26
N SER A 115 35.09 -20.93 5.99
CA SER A 115 35.32 -19.68 5.26
C SER A 115 34.30 -18.59 5.55
N ALA A 116 33.19 -18.92 6.22
CA ALA A 116 32.29 -17.90 6.74
C ALA A 116 32.86 -17.41 8.10
N LYS A 117 33.94 -16.62 8.04
CA LYS A 117 34.31 -15.77 9.18
C LYS A 117 33.18 -14.78 9.41
N THR A 118 32.31 -15.13 10.32
CA THR A 118 31.45 -14.16 10.98
C THR A 118 32.35 -13.35 11.89
N GLU A 119 32.41 -12.03 11.72
CA GLU A 119 32.99 -11.12 12.70
C GLU A 119 32.31 -11.39 14.04
N THR A 120 33.05 -11.97 14.94
CA THR A 120 32.58 -12.22 16.29
C THR A 120 32.90 -11.01 17.14
N ASP A 121 31.87 -10.31 17.61
CA ASP A 121 31.93 -9.69 18.94
C ASP A 121 32.25 -10.81 19.94
N ASP A 122 33.19 -10.55 20.86
CA ASP A 122 33.73 -11.48 21.87
C ASP A 122 32.70 -11.91 22.95
N GLU A 123 31.42 -12.05 22.64
CA GLU A 123 30.43 -12.67 23.53
C GLU A 123 30.43 -14.19 23.31
N GLU A 124 30.65 -14.98 24.35
CA GLU A 124 30.53 -16.45 24.32
C GLU A 124 29.12 -16.81 23.81
N ALA A 125 29.03 -17.63 22.73
CA ALA A 125 27.77 -18.10 22.19
C ALA A 125 26.97 -18.84 23.27
N LYS A 126 25.66 -18.56 23.34
CA LYS A 126 24.77 -19.12 24.37
C LYS A 126 24.17 -20.44 23.91
N ASP A 127 23.85 -21.31 24.85
CA ASP A 127 23.04 -22.50 24.60
C ASP A 127 21.63 -22.07 24.15
N VAL A 128 21.12 -22.68 23.09
CA VAL A 128 19.81 -22.37 22.51
C VAL A 128 18.96 -23.64 22.41
N PRO A 129 18.28 -24.03 23.51
CA PRO A 129 17.41 -25.20 23.51
C PRO A 129 16.18 -24.95 22.62
N VAL A 130 15.88 -25.96 21.77
CA VAL A 130 14.76 -25.91 20.82
C VAL A 130 13.99 -27.21 20.81
N THR A 131 12.76 -27.20 20.33
CA THR A 131 12.02 -28.39 19.97
C THR A 131 11.97 -28.53 18.45
N LEU A 132 12.32 -29.71 17.91
CA LEU A 132 12.35 -29.96 16.49
C LEU A 132 11.09 -30.73 16.03
N TYR A 133 10.64 -30.43 14.81
CA TYR A 133 9.49 -31.06 14.19
C TYR A 133 9.81 -31.43 12.74
N GLU A 134 9.53 -32.69 12.33
CA GLU A 134 9.62 -33.09 10.93
C GLU A 134 8.60 -32.30 10.08
N ASN A 135 9.05 -31.61 9.05
CA ASN A 135 8.21 -30.84 8.12
C ASN A 135 8.63 -31.13 6.68
N PHE A 136 8.64 -32.42 6.30
CA PHE A 136 9.14 -32.88 5.02
C PHE A 136 8.24 -32.48 3.86
N PHE A 137 8.86 -32.18 2.73
CA PHE A 137 8.16 -31.80 1.51
C PHE A 137 8.80 -32.38 0.25
N ARG A 138 8.06 -32.34 -0.84
CA ARG A 138 8.54 -32.63 -2.20
C ARG A 138 8.13 -31.47 -3.11
N ASN A 139 9.01 -31.08 -4.04
CA ASN A 139 8.70 -30.12 -5.08
C ASN A 139 8.35 -30.89 -6.35
N GLU A 140 7.08 -30.86 -6.76
CA GLU A 140 6.53 -31.58 -7.88
C GLU A 140 6.09 -30.65 -9.01
N LYS A 141 5.92 -31.20 -10.21
CA LYS A 141 5.27 -30.49 -11.30
C LYS A 141 3.77 -30.52 -11.11
N GLU A 142 3.14 -29.38 -11.28
CA GLU A 142 1.70 -29.22 -11.18
C GLU A 142 1.05 -29.12 -12.57
N ASP A 143 -0.10 -29.76 -12.73
CA ASP A 143 -0.98 -29.71 -13.91
C ASP A 143 -2.41 -29.41 -13.42
N ASN A 144 -2.78 -28.14 -13.43
CA ASN A 144 -4.00 -27.62 -12.82
C ASN A 144 -5.29 -28.09 -13.50
N ASN A 145 -5.20 -28.45 -14.77
CA ASN A 145 -6.34 -28.85 -15.59
C ASN A 145 -6.28 -30.32 -16.03
N ASN A 146 -5.26 -31.05 -15.59
CA ASN A 146 -4.97 -32.45 -15.89
C ASN A 146 -4.89 -32.73 -17.41
N ASP A 147 -4.22 -31.81 -18.16
CA ASP A 147 -4.05 -31.95 -19.62
C ASP A 147 -2.72 -32.64 -20.01
N GLY A 148 -1.91 -33.03 -19.02
CA GLY A 148 -0.61 -33.67 -19.17
C GLY A 148 0.55 -32.71 -19.39
N LYS A 149 0.36 -31.40 -19.15
CA LYS A 149 1.42 -30.40 -19.20
C LYS A 149 1.58 -29.71 -17.86
N SER A 150 2.82 -29.43 -17.51
CA SER A 150 3.08 -28.67 -16.29
C SER A 150 2.70 -27.20 -16.46
N ASP A 151 1.86 -26.68 -15.57
CA ASP A 151 1.48 -25.28 -15.43
C ASP A 151 2.38 -24.56 -14.42
N GLY A 152 2.98 -25.29 -13.46
CA GLY A 152 3.80 -24.74 -12.39
C GLY A 152 4.57 -25.78 -11.58
N THR A 153 4.97 -25.36 -10.39
CA THR A 153 5.59 -26.17 -9.35
C THR A 153 4.70 -26.16 -8.10
N ILE A 154 4.49 -27.33 -7.50
CA ILE A 154 3.75 -27.45 -6.24
C ILE A 154 4.65 -28.05 -5.17
N ARG A 155 4.71 -27.39 -4.01
CA ARG A 155 5.38 -27.90 -2.81
C ARG A 155 4.40 -28.68 -1.96
N VAL A 156 4.54 -29.99 -1.97
CA VAL A 156 3.64 -30.88 -1.26
C VAL A 156 4.24 -31.26 0.08
N PHE A 157 3.56 -30.88 1.16
CA PHE A 157 3.89 -31.27 2.53
C PHE A 157 3.15 -32.53 2.95
N GLN A 158 3.83 -33.35 3.74
CA GLN A 158 3.17 -34.39 4.51
C GLN A 158 2.33 -33.75 5.62
N LYS A 159 1.11 -34.26 5.86
CA LYS A 159 0.20 -33.74 6.91
C LYS A 159 0.86 -33.79 8.29
N THR A 160 1.00 -32.66 8.94
CA THR A 160 1.52 -32.51 10.30
C THR A 160 0.40 -32.19 11.29
N THR A 161 0.61 -32.46 12.60
CA THR A 161 -0.35 -32.14 13.68
C THR A 161 0.23 -31.23 14.75
N ASP A 162 1.54 -30.99 14.70
CA ASP A 162 2.26 -30.38 15.81
C ASP A 162 2.91 -29.06 15.47
N ILE A 163 3.14 -28.77 14.20
CA ILE A 163 3.78 -27.54 13.70
C ILE A 163 3.18 -27.12 12.36
N ASN A 164 3.17 -25.84 12.06
CA ASN A 164 2.75 -25.24 10.78
C ASN A 164 1.39 -25.74 10.29
N LEU A 165 0.40 -25.71 11.17
CA LEU A 165 -0.93 -26.23 10.84
C LEU A 165 -1.60 -25.33 9.79
N ALA A 166 -2.29 -25.98 8.84
CA ALA A 166 -3.06 -25.25 7.83
C ALA A 166 -4.43 -24.80 8.35
N CYS A 167 -4.80 -23.56 8.01
CA CYS A 167 -6.16 -23.05 8.17
C CYS A 167 -7.03 -23.51 7.01
N VAL A 168 -8.09 -24.27 7.26
CA VAL A 168 -9.07 -24.66 6.22
C VAL A 168 -10.01 -23.49 5.94
N LEU A 169 -10.05 -23.05 4.70
CA LEU A 169 -10.90 -21.94 4.22
C LEU A 169 -12.15 -22.44 3.50
N ASP A 170 -12.02 -23.55 2.76
CA ASP A 170 -13.14 -24.25 2.12
C ASP A 170 -12.86 -25.75 2.11
N GLY A 171 -13.90 -26.59 2.14
CA GLY A 171 -13.75 -28.05 2.16
C GLY A 171 -13.22 -28.61 3.46
N ARG A 172 -12.24 -29.50 3.39
CA ARG A 172 -11.62 -30.21 4.52
C ARG A 172 -10.15 -30.58 4.25
N LEU A 173 -9.43 -31.06 5.28
CA LEU A 173 -8.09 -31.63 5.11
C LEU A 173 -8.18 -33.04 4.49
N PRO A 174 -7.10 -33.48 3.79
CA PRO A 174 -7.00 -34.83 3.20
C PRO A 174 -7.10 -35.94 4.25
N GLU A 175 -7.82 -37.02 3.90
CA GLU A 175 -7.98 -38.24 4.71
C GLU A 175 -7.60 -39.49 3.95
N LYS A 176 -7.48 -39.45 2.61
CA LYS A 176 -7.14 -40.58 1.74
C LYS A 176 -5.92 -40.28 0.89
N GLU A 177 -5.27 -41.34 0.39
CA GLU A 177 -4.04 -41.29 -0.41
C GLU A 177 -4.16 -40.50 -1.74
N ASN A 178 -5.38 -40.36 -2.27
CA ASN A 178 -5.64 -39.63 -3.53
C ASN A 178 -6.27 -38.24 -3.29
N GLU A 179 -6.28 -37.76 -2.05
CA GLU A 179 -6.83 -36.45 -1.69
C GLU A 179 -5.70 -35.44 -1.43
N ILE A 180 -5.91 -34.20 -1.88
CA ILE A 180 -4.99 -33.07 -1.68
C ILE A 180 -5.76 -31.84 -1.20
N ALA A 181 -5.14 -31.04 -0.34
CA ALA A 181 -5.57 -29.67 -0.05
C ALA A 181 -4.52 -28.70 -0.57
N VAL A 182 -4.94 -27.74 -1.35
CA VAL A 182 -4.10 -26.76 -2.06
C VAL A 182 -4.26 -25.35 -1.47
N ASP A 183 -3.28 -24.47 -1.69
CA ASP A 183 -3.40 -23.09 -1.24
C ASP A 183 -4.56 -22.37 -1.93
N ARG A 184 -5.37 -21.66 -1.13
CA ARG A 184 -6.54 -20.93 -1.63
C ARG A 184 -6.17 -19.85 -2.63
N MET A 185 -5.08 -19.10 -2.40
CA MET A 185 -4.70 -17.98 -3.27
C MET A 185 -4.25 -18.49 -4.65
N HIS A 186 -3.46 -19.59 -4.68
CA HIS A 186 -3.11 -20.25 -5.93
C HIS A 186 -4.37 -20.76 -6.64
N ALA A 187 -5.22 -21.50 -5.95
CA ALA A 187 -6.44 -22.09 -6.51
C ALA A 187 -7.37 -21.01 -7.12
N ASP A 188 -7.56 -19.87 -6.44
CA ASP A 188 -8.35 -18.75 -6.96
C ASP A 188 -7.72 -18.15 -8.23
N ASN A 189 -6.38 -18.05 -8.31
CA ASN A 189 -5.67 -17.50 -9.47
C ASN A 189 -5.75 -18.39 -10.70
N VAL A 190 -5.68 -19.71 -10.54
CA VAL A 190 -5.71 -20.68 -11.65
C VAL A 190 -7.10 -21.24 -11.91
N GLY A 191 -8.06 -20.98 -11.02
CA GLY A 191 -9.46 -21.38 -11.16
C GLY A 191 -9.80 -22.79 -10.67
N VAL A 192 -8.93 -23.43 -9.88
CA VAL A 192 -9.13 -24.72 -9.24
C VAL A 192 -10.13 -24.61 -8.07
N LYS A 193 -10.96 -25.62 -7.86
CA LYS A 193 -12.01 -25.65 -6.83
C LYS A 193 -12.05 -26.98 -6.10
N VAL A 194 -12.65 -26.97 -4.92
CA VAL A 194 -12.96 -28.20 -4.20
C VAL A 194 -13.83 -29.13 -5.06
N GLY A 195 -13.39 -30.36 -5.25
CA GLY A 195 -13.98 -31.40 -6.09
C GLY A 195 -13.35 -31.53 -7.48
N ASP A 196 -12.44 -30.64 -7.88
CA ASP A 196 -11.68 -30.78 -9.11
C ASP A 196 -10.54 -31.83 -8.94
N THR A 197 -10.04 -32.35 -10.05
CA THR A 197 -8.89 -33.27 -10.08
C THR A 197 -7.72 -32.56 -10.75
N ILE A 198 -6.57 -32.57 -10.08
CA ILE A 198 -5.31 -32.00 -10.58
C ILE A 198 -4.24 -33.07 -10.70
N GLY A 199 -3.27 -32.86 -11.59
CA GLY A 199 -2.08 -33.69 -11.72
C GLY A 199 -0.93 -33.15 -10.89
N VAL A 200 -0.31 -34.02 -10.06
CA VAL A 200 0.85 -33.68 -9.23
C VAL A 200 1.92 -34.75 -9.40
N GLY A 201 3.09 -34.39 -9.96
CA GLY A 201 4.16 -35.33 -10.20
C GLY A 201 3.81 -36.48 -11.18
N GLY A 202 2.71 -36.33 -11.94
CA GLY A 202 2.20 -37.39 -12.83
C GLY A 202 1.11 -38.27 -12.19
N GLU A 203 0.79 -38.07 -10.92
CA GLU A 203 -0.29 -38.72 -10.19
C GLU A 203 -1.55 -37.82 -10.14
N GLU A 204 -2.73 -38.44 -10.11
CA GLU A 204 -4.01 -37.70 -10.00
C GLU A 204 -4.44 -37.57 -8.54
N PHE A 205 -4.83 -36.32 -8.14
CA PHE A 205 -5.37 -36.05 -6.81
C PHE A 205 -6.70 -35.28 -6.90
N GLU A 206 -7.65 -35.62 -6.04
CA GLU A 206 -8.90 -34.90 -5.84
C GLU A 206 -8.67 -33.76 -4.85
N VAL A 207 -8.95 -32.52 -5.23
CA VAL A 207 -8.87 -31.36 -4.35
C VAL A 207 -10.03 -31.38 -3.37
N VAL A 208 -9.76 -31.67 -2.09
CA VAL A 208 -10.77 -31.79 -1.04
C VAL A 208 -10.85 -30.58 -0.15
N GLY A 209 -9.88 -29.66 -0.22
CA GLY A 209 -9.87 -28.45 0.58
C GLY A 209 -9.01 -27.35 -0.01
N LEU A 210 -9.39 -26.10 0.32
CA LEU A 210 -8.59 -24.90 0.11
C LEU A 210 -8.08 -24.44 1.46
N ILE A 211 -6.77 -24.26 1.58
CA ILE A 211 -6.08 -23.99 2.84
C ILE A 211 -5.24 -22.72 2.76
N ALA A 212 -4.81 -22.23 3.91
CA ALA A 212 -3.73 -21.28 4.06
C ALA A 212 -2.78 -21.79 5.16
N TYR A 213 -1.50 -21.92 4.83
CA TYR A 213 -0.47 -22.27 5.80
C TYR A 213 -0.04 -21.04 6.61
N VAL A 214 0.23 -21.23 7.91
CA VAL A 214 0.63 -20.13 8.80
C VAL A 214 2.03 -19.59 8.48
N ASN A 215 2.88 -20.37 7.85
CA ASN A 215 4.23 -19.99 7.43
C ASN A 215 4.34 -19.62 5.94
N TYR A 216 3.21 -19.59 5.21
CA TYR A 216 3.09 -19.13 3.81
C TYR A 216 1.99 -18.09 3.65
N SER A 217 2.18 -16.92 4.26
CA SER A 217 1.27 -15.77 4.00
C SER A 217 1.37 -15.28 2.56
N THR A 218 2.51 -15.57 1.91
CA THR A 218 2.78 -15.36 0.49
C THR A 218 3.49 -16.57 -0.11
N LEU A 219 3.22 -16.90 -1.38
CA LEU A 219 3.73 -18.10 -2.03
C LEU A 219 5.11 -17.85 -2.66
N HIS A 220 6.13 -17.63 -1.82
CA HIS A 220 7.53 -17.59 -2.24
C HIS A 220 8.06 -19.01 -2.44
N GLU A 221 8.58 -19.33 -3.63
CA GLU A 221 9.21 -20.62 -3.90
C GLU A 221 10.54 -20.73 -3.16
N LYS A 222 11.32 -19.62 -3.14
CA LYS A 222 12.61 -19.51 -2.44
C LYS A 222 12.61 -18.26 -1.57
N THR A 223 13.33 -18.33 -0.46
CA THR A 223 13.53 -17.16 0.44
C THR A 223 14.28 -16.01 -0.20
N SER A 224 15.04 -16.30 -1.25
CA SER A 224 15.77 -15.30 -2.05
C SER A 224 14.94 -14.64 -3.14
N ASP A 225 13.70 -15.09 -3.38
CA ASP A 225 12.84 -14.48 -4.40
C ASP A 225 12.40 -13.08 -3.96
N LEU A 226 12.56 -12.10 -4.84
CA LEU A 226 12.14 -10.71 -4.60
C LEU A 226 10.62 -10.56 -4.52
N MET A 227 9.88 -11.50 -5.15
CA MET A 227 8.42 -11.52 -5.18
C MET A 227 7.91 -12.93 -5.38
N PHE A 228 6.83 -13.27 -4.70
CA PHE A 228 6.12 -14.53 -4.85
C PHE A 228 5.42 -14.66 -6.20
N ASP A 229 5.12 -15.89 -6.62
CA ASP A 229 4.39 -16.19 -7.87
C ASP A 229 3.24 -17.19 -7.58
N ALA A 230 2.15 -16.69 -7.07
CA ALA A 230 0.98 -17.52 -6.74
C ALA A 230 0.20 -18.05 -7.96
N ILE A 231 0.69 -17.81 -9.18
CA ILE A 231 0.12 -18.38 -10.41
C ILE A 231 0.84 -19.67 -10.79
N ARG A 232 2.16 -19.76 -10.50
CA ARG A 232 3.02 -20.88 -10.92
C ARG A 232 3.62 -21.68 -9.79
N PHE A 233 3.46 -21.19 -8.57
CA PHE A 233 3.91 -21.89 -7.36
C PHE A 233 2.74 -22.06 -6.41
N ASP A 234 2.55 -23.32 -5.95
CA ASP A 234 1.54 -23.71 -4.96
C ASP A 234 2.17 -24.39 -3.76
N VAL A 235 1.44 -24.41 -2.67
CA VAL A 235 1.77 -25.12 -1.44
C VAL A 235 0.59 -26.00 -1.04
N ALA A 236 0.81 -27.30 -0.92
CA ALA A 236 -0.27 -28.25 -0.68
C ALA A 236 0.05 -29.25 0.43
N MET A 237 -0.98 -29.92 0.88
CA MET A 237 -0.93 -30.97 1.90
C MET A 237 -1.59 -32.26 1.39
N VAL A 238 -0.94 -33.39 1.67
CA VAL A 238 -1.47 -34.74 1.42
C VAL A 238 -1.31 -35.61 2.69
N THR A 239 -1.95 -36.78 2.71
CA THR A 239 -1.69 -37.79 3.77
C THR A 239 -0.30 -38.39 3.60
N GLU A 240 0.19 -39.10 4.60
CA GLU A 240 1.46 -39.87 4.51
C GLU A 240 1.46 -40.86 3.33
N GLU A 241 0.35 -41.56 3.13
CA GLU A 241 0.20 -42.49 2.01
C GLU A 241 0.16 -41.76 0.66
N GLY A 242 -0.45 -40.57 0.62
CA GLY A 242 -0.46 -39.71 -0.58
C GLY A 242 0.93 -39.13 -0.89
N PHE A 243 1.72 -38.83 0.13
CA PHE A 243 3.08 -38.33 -0.02
C PHE A 243 4.04 -39.42 -0.58
N ASP A 244 3.82 -40.68 -0.19
CA ASP A 244 4.61 -41.81 -0.68
C ASP A 244 4.33 -42.18 -2.16
N ARG A 245 3.24 -41.66 -2.75
CA ARG A 245 2.93 -41.86 -4.18
C ARG A 245 3.77 -40.96 -5.09
N LEU A 246 4.36 -39.90 -4.54
CA LEU A 246 5.11 -38.91 -5.29
C LEU A 246 6.56 -39.34 -5.52
N ASP A 247 7.13 -39.02 -6.68
CA ASP A 247 8.43 -39.55 -7.12
C ASP A 247 9.60 -38.60 -6.91
N ALA A 248 9.37 -37.25 -6.74
CA ALA A 248 10.44 -36.28 -6.52
C ALA A 248 11.19 -36.56 -5.19
N SER A 249 12.45 -36.13 -5.12
CA SER A 249 13.26 -36.29 -3.91
C SER A 249 12.61 -35.66 -2.68
N ILE A 250 12.74 -36.33 -1.53
CA ILE A 250 12.28 -35.74 -0.27
C ILE A 250 13.28 -34.69 0.18
N HIS A 251 12.75 -33.54 0.55
CA HIS A 251 13.45 -32.48 1.26
C HIS A 251 13.27 -32.73 2.77
N TYR A 252 14.34 -33.04 3.46
CA TYR A 252 14.32 -33.34 4.91
C TYR A 252 14.39 -32.02 5.69
N ALA A 253 13.28 -31.28 5.67
CA ALA A 253 13.14 -30.03 6.40
C ALA A 253 12.68 -30.24 7.84
N TYR A 254 13.28 -29.54 8.78
CA TYR A 254 12.95 -29.57 10.19
C TYR A 254 12.61 -28.16 10.65
N ALA A 255 11.40 -27.99 11.16
CA ALA A 255 10.97 -26.75 11.79
C ALA A 255 11.36 -26.74 13.27
N TRP A 256 11.72 -25.57 13.83
CA TRP A 256 12.02 -25.47 15.25
C TRP A 256 11.13 -24.45 15.96
N LYS A 257 11.02 -24.65 17.29
CA LYS A 257 10.47 -23.69 18.23
C LYS A 257 11.48 -23.47 19.34
N TYR A 258 11.76 -22.19 19.67
CA TYR A 258 12.56 -21.88 20.85
C TYR A 258 11.82 -22.28 22.12
N GLU A 259 12.51 -22.86 23.13
CA GLU A 259 11.91 -23.11 24.44
C GLU A 259 11.59 -21.78 25.16
N ASP A 260 12.52 -20.80 25.08
CA ASP A 260 12.33 -19.44 25.55
C ASP A 260 12.15 -18.52 24.35
N ALA A 261 10.93 -18.02 24.14
CA ALA A 261 10.62 -17.16 23.00
C ALA A 261 11.36 -15.82 23.09
N PRO A 262 12.01 -15.33 21.99
CA PRO A 262 12.68 -14.03 21.97
C PRO A 262 11.69 -12.90 22.19
N SER A 263 12.15 -11.81 22.83
CA SER A 263 11.32 -10.66 23.16
C SER A 263 11.21 -9.64 22.03
N ASP A 264 12.18 -9.61 21.13
CA ASP A 264 12.24 -8.74 19.95
C ASP A 264 13.10 -9.37 18.85
N GLU A 265 13.06 -8.75 17.64
CA GLU A 265 13.77 -9.23 16.45
C GLU A 265 15.30 -9.23 16.61
N LYS A 266 15.86 -8.33 17.42
CA LYS A 266 17.31 -8.29 17.68
C LYS A 266 17.75 -9.49 18.55
N GLU A 267 16.97 -9.83 19.57
CA GLU A 267 17.19 -11.01 20.39
C GLU A 267 17.01 -12.29 19.58
N GLU A 268 15.96 -12.36 18.73
CA GLU A 268 15.70 -13.47 17.81
C GLU A 268 16.89 -13.69 16.85
N LYS A 269 17.44 -12.62 16.29
CA LYS A 269 18.64 -12.67 15.44
C LYS A 269 19.84 -13.24 16.18
N THR A 270 20.08 -12.81 17.42
CA THR A 270 21.20 -13.28 18.25
C THR A 270 21.05 -14.78 18.55
N LEU A 271 19.86 -15.21 19.00
CA LEU A 271 19.55 -16.63 19.25
C LEU A 271 19.68 -17.47 17.96
N SER A 272 19.20 -16.93 16.84
CA SER A 272 19.30 -17.60 15.55
C SER A 272 20.75 -17.79 15.09
N ASP A 273 21.62 -16.80 15.28
CA ASP A 273 23.04 -16.92 14.94
C ASP A 273 23.76 -17.93 15.83
N ASP A 274 23.48 -17.95 17.14
CA ASP A 274 24.05 -18.95 18.06
C ASP A 274 23.52 -20.35 17.75
N PHE A 275 22.21 -20.51 17.47
CA PHE A 275 21.63 -21.78 17.05
C PHE A 275 22.24 -22.28 15.74
N ARG A 276 22.43 -21.40 14.74
CA ARG A 276 23.03 -21.78 13.46
C ARG A 276 24.46 -22.29 13.61
N LYS A 277 25.28 -21.64 14.49
CA LYS A 277 26.65 -22.08 14.78
C LYS A 277 26.65 -23.48 15.39
N MET A 278 25.82 -23.71 16.40
CA MET A 278 25.66 -25.01 17.06
C MET A 278 25.15 -26.07 16.08
N LEU A 279 24.09 -25.74 15.29
CA LEU A 279 23.52 -26.66 14.29
C LEU A 279 24.56 -27.08 13.24
N ALA A 280 25.37 -26.14 12.72
CA ALA A 280 26.44 -26.45 11.78
C ALA A 280 27.50 -27.40 12.39
N ALA A 281 27.91 -27.14 13.63
CA ALA A 281 28.86 -27.98 14.35
C ALA A 281 28.32 -29.40 14.58
N GLN A 282 27.09 -29.54 15.06
CA GLN A 282 26.45 -30.84 15.25
C GLN A 282 26.24 -31.58 13.92
N THR A 283 25.81 -30.90 12.86
CA THR A 283 25.66 -31.46 11.51
C THR A 283 26.97 -32.07 11.02
N MET A 284 28.11 -31.36 11.20
CA MET A 284 29.43 -31.88 10.82
C MET A 284 29.85 -33.09 11.64
N LEU A 285 29.61 -33.09 12.97
CA LEU A 285 29.95 -34.23 13.86
C LEU A 285 29.26 -35.51 13.43
N TYR A 286 28.01 -35.42 12.99
CA TYR A 286 27.23 -36.58 12.55
C TYR A 286 27.40 -36.90 11.05
N GLY A 287 28.21 -36.15 10.33
CA GLY A 287 28.52 -36.38 8.90
C GLY A 287 27.37 -36.11 7.94
N ASN A 288 26.37 -35.30 8.38
CA ASN A 288 25.30 -34.83 7.52
C ASN A 288 25.70 -33.48 6.85
N GLU A 289 24.88 -32.97 5.96
CA GLU A 289 25.10 -31.69 5.26
C GLU A 289 23.88 -30.76 5.45
N LEU A 290 24.12 -29.55 5.94
CA LEU A 290 23.10 -28.53 6.07
C LEU A 290 22.90 -27.84 4.70
N LYS A 291 21.70 -27.97 4.12
CA LYS A 291 21.35 -27.44 2.80
C LYS A 291 20.76 -26.03 2.88
N ASP A 292 19.89 -25.80 3.84
CA ASP A 292 19.23 -24.50 4.02
C ASP A 292 19.02 -24.19 5.51
N TYR A 293 18.92 -22.89 5.83
CA TYR A 293 18.65 -22.38 7.17
C TYR A 293 17.86 -21.09 7.10
N VAL A 294 16.61 -21.10 7.53
CA VAL A 294 15.66 -19.99 7.35
C VAL A 294 14.98 -19.64 8.69
N PRO A 295 15.45 -18.62 9.41
CA PRO A 295 14.76 -18.13 10.60
C PRO A 295 13.48 -17.37 10.22
N ALA A 296 12.47 -17.36 11.08
CA ALA A 296 11.16 -16.75 10.78
C ALA A 296 11.28 -15.25 10.49
N TYR A 297 12.12 -14.50 11.22
CA TYR A 297 12.33 -13.07 10.96
C TYR A 297 12.93 -12.77 9.58
N GLY A 298 13.66 -13.72 8.98
CA GLY A 298 14.25 -13.61 7.64
C GLY A 298 13.41 -14.24 6.53
N ASN A 299 12.25 -14.84 6.83
CA ASN A 299 11.43 -15.54 5.86
C ASN A 299 10.38 -14.64 5.20
N PRO A 300 10.55 -14.26 3.91
CA PRO A 300 9.59 -13.40 3.22
C PRO A 300 8.21 -14.05 3.06
N ALA A 301 8.11 -15.38 2.98
CA ALA A 301 6.83 -16.08 2.94
C ALA A 301 5.96 -15.81 4.19
N ILE A 302 6.60 -15.53 5.32
CA ILE A 302 5.95 -15.18 6.58
C ILE A 302 5.68 -13.68 6.69
N ASN A 303 6.70 -12.83 6.41
CA ASN A 303 6.73 -11.43 6.84
C ASN A 303 6.17 -10.47 5.80
N PHE A 304 6.20 -10.80 4.52
CA PHE A 304 5.82 -9.88 3.44
C PHE A 304 4.38 -9.37 3.57
N ALA A 305 3.40 -10.23 3.84
CA ALA A 305 2.00 -9.81 3.94
C ALA A 305 1.70 -8.92 5.16
N PRO A 306 2.17 -9.23 6.39
CA PRO A 306 2.05 -8.32 7.54
C PRO A 306 2.68 -6.96 7.32
N ASP A 307 3.87 -6.89 6.74
CA ASP A 307 4.61 -5.64 6.49
C ASP A 307 3.86 -4.75 5.49
N ASP A 308 3.36 -5.34 4.40
CA ASP A 308 2.61 -4.62 3.37
C ASP A 308 1.25 -4.14 3.90
N MET A 309 0.50 -4.97 4.62
CA MET A 309 -0.76 -4.56 5.28
C MET A 309 -0.53 -3.44 6.31
N GLY A 310 0.60 -3.43 7.02
CA GLY A 310 1.00 -2.33 7.91
C GLY A 310 1.22 -1.02 7.15
N SER A 311 1.86 -1.08 6.00
CA SER A 311 2.10 0.06 5.11
C SER A 311 0.82 0.62 4.50
N ASP A 312 -0.14 -0.24 4.14
CA ASP A 312 -1.47 0.13 3.64
C ASP A 312 -2.24 1.01 4.64
N LEU A 313 -2.12 0.75 5.93
CA LEU A 313 -2.75 1.57 6.98
C LEU A 313 -2.23 3.01 6.96
N SER A 314 -0.93 3.19 6.74
CA SER A 314 -0.28 4.51 6.63
C SER A 314 -0.75 5.26 5.38
N MET A 315 -0.83 4.60 4.22
CA MET A 315 -1.40 5.17 2.99
C MET A 315 -2.86 5.61 3.18
N GLY A 316 -3.64 4.80 3.89
CA GLY A 316 -5.02 5.13 4.25
C GLY A 316 -5.13 6.39 5.09
N GLY A 317 -4.15 6.67 5.94
CA GLY A 317 -4.03 7.91 6.70
C GLY A 317 -3.93 9.14 5.79
N VAL A 318 -3.08 9.11 4.77
CA VAL A 318 -2.92 10.22 3.80
C VAL A 318 -4.23 10.45 3.01
N ILE A 319 -4.89 9.39 2.55
CA ILE A 319 -6.20 9.49 1.88
C ILE A 319 -7.23 10.13 2.81
N LEU A 320 -7.27 9.73 4.08
CA LEU A 320 -8.17 10.28 5.08
C LEU A 320 -7.93 11.79 5.26
N ASP A 321 -6.68 12.24 5.35
CA ASP A 321 -6.34 13.67 5.52
C ASP A 321 -6.83 14.51 4.33
N ILE A 322 -6.66 14.02 3.10
CA ILE A 322 -7.22 14.66 1.90
C ILE A 322 -8.75 14.75 2.00
N LEU A 323 -9.42 13.68 2.39
CA LEU A 323 -10.89 13.65 2.54
C LEU A 323 -11.37 14.57 3.65
N ILE A 324 -10.65 14.69 4.77
CA ILE A 324 -10.91 15.63 5.86
C ILE A 324 -10.90 17.08 5.35
N VAL A 325 -9.89 17.45 4.55
CA VAL A 325 -9.81 18.80 3.94
C VAL A 325 -10.99 19.05 3.01
N ILE A 326 -11.38 18.09 2.20
CA ILE A 326 -12.57 18.17 1.31
C ILE A 326 -13.85 18.39 2.14
N ILE A 327 -14.04 17.62 3.20
CA ILE A 327 -15.19 17.73 4.10
C ILE A 327 -15.25 19.11 4.74
N ALA A 328 -14.13 19.61 5.28
CA ALA A 328 -14.02 20.94 5.85
C ALA A 328 -14.42 22.05 4.85
N PHE A 329 -13.94 21.93 3.63
CA PHE A 329 -14.27 22.85 2.54
C PHE A 329 -15.77 22.82 2.21
N ILE A 330 -16.37 21.65 2.03
CA ILE A 330 -17.80 21.50 1.74
C ILE A 330 -18.66 22.13 2.85
N PHE A 331 -18.34 21.84 4.11
CA PHE A 331 -19.07 22.42 5.24
C PHE A 331 -18.95 23.93 5.30
N GLY A 332 -17.74 24.47 5.14
CA GLY A 332 -17.52 25.93 5.16
C GLY A 332 -18.31 26.66 4.09
N VAL A 333 -18.31 26.11 2.86
CA VAL A 333 -19.08 26.67 1.74
C VAL A 333 -20.58 26.53 1.96
N THR A 334 -21.04 25.37 2.38
CA THR A 334 -22.48 25.06 2.56
C THR A 334 -23.11 25.95 3.61
N ILE A 335 -22.48 26.08 4.79
CA ILE A 335 -23.02 26.90 5.88
C ILE A 335 -22.96 28.40 5.56
N SER A 336 -21.88 28.86 4.93
CA SER A 336 -21.76 30.25 4.49
C SER A 336 -22.91 30.66 3.58
N ASN A 337 -23.26 29.80 2.62
CA ASN A 337 -24.35 30.06 1.69
C ASN A 337 -25.73 29.94 2.36
N THR A 338 -25.93 29.04 3.30
CA THR A 338 -27.17 28.91 4.07
C THR A 338 -27.46 30.22 4.84
N ILE A 339 -26.45 30.74 5.55
CA ILE A 339 -26.61 32.01 6.30
C ILE A 339 -26.84 33.19 5.34
N ALA A 340 -26.19 33.23 4.20
CA ALA A 340 -26.40 34.26 3.20
C ALA A 340 -27.83 34.22 2.63
N LYS A 341 -28.37 33.05 2.33
CA LYS A 341 -29.74 32.84 1.84
C LYS A 341 -30.78 33.25 2.88
N GLU A 342 -30.56 32.95 4.15
CA GLU A 342 -31.47 33.24 5.24
C GLU A 342 -31.19 34.58 5.92
N SER A 343 -30.40 35.45 5.31
CA SER A 343 -29.99 36.72 5.93
C SER A 343 -31.17 37.61 6.38
N SER A 344 -32.25 37.74 5.58
CA SER A 344 -33.44 38.46 5.95
C SER A 344 -34.11 37.89 7.21
N THR A 345 -34.26 36.56 7.28
CA THR A 345 -34.82 35.88 8.44
C THR A 345 -33.93 36.07 9.66
N ILE A 346 -32.61 35.95 9.53
CA ILE A 346 -31.64 36.21 10.61
C ILE A 346 -31.75 37.68 11.08
N GLY A 347 -31.83 38.62 10.15
CA GLY A 347 -31.98 40.03 10.45
C GLY A 347 -33.25 40.30 11.26
N THR A 348 -34.39 39.74 10.84
CA THR A 348 -35.67 39.84 11.54
C THR A 348 -35.64 39.24 12.95
N LEU A 349 -35.12 38.03 13.09
CA LEU A 349 -34.98 37.36 14.40
C LEU A 349 -34.08 38.17 15.34
N ARG A 350 -32.98 38.71 14.86
CA ARG A 350 -32.10 39.60 15.65
C ARG A 350 -32.76 40.89 16.02
N ALA A 351 -33.52 41.51 15.10
CA ALA A 351 -34.29 42.70 15.40
C ALA A 351 -35.39 42.44 16.42
N SER A 352 -35.98 41.21 16.48
CA SER A 352 -36.96 40.76 17.44
C SER A 352 -36.36 40.33 18.79
N GLY A 353 -35.03 40.51 19.02
CA GLY A 353 -34.38 40.31 20.30
C GLY A 353 -33.66 38.99 20.49
N TYR A 354 -33.60 38.09 19.47
CA TYR A 354 -32.80 36.85 19.57
C TYR A 354 -31.32 37.20 19.66
N THR A 355 -30.64 36.53 20.59
CA THR A 355 -29.18 36.69 20.80
C THR A 355 -28.36 36.02 19.70
N ARG A 356 -27.10 36.48 19.52
CA ARG A 356 -26.14 35.80 18.59
C ARG A 356 -25.96 34.35 18.94
N GLY A 357 -25.86 34.02 20.25
CA GLY A 357 -25.64 32.67 20.72
C GLY A 357 -26.78 31.70 20.40
N GLU A 358 -28.04 32.17 20.48
CA GLU A 358 -29.21 31.36 20.12
C GLU A 358 -29.22 31.01 18.63
N LEU A 359 -28.87 31.98 17.76
CA LEU A 359 -28.82 31.76 16.34
C LEU A 359 -27.62 30.88 15.96
N VAL A 360 -26.45 31.07 16.59
CA VAL A 360 -25.28 30.19 16.39
C VAL A 360 -25.67 28.75 16.73
N ARG A 361 -26.31 28.52 17.88
CA ARG A 361 -26.76 27.17 18.29
C ARG A 361 -27.77 26.58 17.32
N HIS A 362 -28.69 27.37 16.79
CA HIS A 362 -29.72 26.94 15.84
C HIS A 362 -29.08 26.49 14.51
N TYR A 363 -28.26 27.34 13.88
CA TYR A 363 -27.62 27.01 12.59
C TYR A 363 -26.54 25.95 12.68
N LEU A 364 -25.93 25.76 13.86
CA LEU A 364 -24.95 24.70 14.11
C LEU A 364 -25.60 23.33 14.28
N SER A 365 -26.85 23.28 14.80
CA SER A 365 -27.52 22.01 15.10
C SER A 365 -27.79 21.16 13.86
N MET A 366 -28.11 21.73 12.71
CA MET A 366 -28.44 21.01 11.47
C MET A 366 -27.24 20.23 10.91
N PRO A 367 -26.08 20.88 10.64
CA PRO A 367 -24.87 20.16 10.19
C PRO A 367 -24.46 19.07 11.18
N VAL A 368 -24.53 19.32 12.51
CA VAL A 368 -24.19 18.33 13.55
C VAL A 368 -25.07 17.09 13.43
N ILE A 369 -26.39 17.25 13.32
CA ILE A 369 -27.33 16.12 13.20
C ILE A 369 -27.04 15.34 11.93
N VAL A 370 -26.86 16.01 10.79
CA VAL A 370 -26.59 15.35 9.51
C VAL A 370 -25.28 14.56 9.55
N THR A 371 -24.20 15.14 10.10
CA THR A 371 -22.91 14.48 10.23
C THR A 371 -22.97 13.29 11.19
N PHE A 372 -23.66 13.44 12.33
CA PHE A 372 -23.83 12.36 13.29
C PHE A 372 -24.60 11.17 12.67
N CYS A 373 -25.71 11.43 11.97
CA CYS A 373 -26.44 10.39 11.27
C CYS A 373 -25.60 9.75 10.14
N ALA A 374 -24.84 10.57 9.42
CA ALA A 374 -23.96 10.08 8.36
C ALA A 374 -22.82 9.22 8.91
N ALA A 375 -22.25 9.58 10.06
CA ALA A 375 -21.23 8.80 10.73
C ALA A 375 -21.75 7.42 11.16
N ILE A 376 -22.96 7.35 11.73
CA ILE A 376 -23.58 6.07 12.10
C ILE A 376 -23.78 5.19 10.86
N VAL A 377 -24.45 5.72 9.82
CA VAL A 377 -24.74 4.93 8.61
C VAL A 377 -23.45 4.60 7.85
N GLY A 378 -22.50 5.54 7.79
CA GLY A 378 -21.20 5.32 7.18
C GLY A 378 -20.41 4.19 7.85
N ASN A 379 -20.34 4.19 9.19
CA ASN A 379 -19.69 3.10 9.92
C ASN A 379 -20.42 1.76 9.72
N ILE A 380 -21.76 1.72 9.75
CA ILE A 380 -22.50 0.47 9.46
C ILE A 380 -22.10 -0.06 8.08
N LEU A 381 -22.08 0.79 7.05
CA LEU A 381 -21.64 0.38 5.71
C LEU A 381 -20.15 0.05 5.66
N GLY A 382 -19.33 0.75 6.43
CA GLY A 382 -17.90 0.45 6.60
C GLY A 382 -17.68 -0.97 7.10
N TYR A 383 -18.34 -1.34 8.18
CA TYR A 383 -18.22 -2.67 8.80
C TYR A 383 -18.90 -3.80 8.01
N THR A 384 -19.82 -3.51 7.09
CA THR A 384 -20.58 -4.54 6.36
C THR A 384 -20.24 -4.63 4.88
N VAL A 385 -20.14 -3.51 4.16
CA VAL A 385 -19.98 -3.47 2.71
C VAL A 385 -18.53 -3.15 2.33
N PHE A 386 -18.03 -1.98 2.76
CA PHE A 386 -16.71 -1.51 2.33
C PHE A 386 -15.57 -2.37 2.89
N LYS A 387 -15.71 -2.86 4.14
CA LYS A 387 -14.76 -3.82 4.70
C LYS A 387 -14.59 -5.04 3.79
N ASN A 388 -15.69 -5.62 3.31
CA ASN A 388 -15.61 -6.82 2.48
C ASN A 388 -14.90 -6.58 1.13
N VAL A 389 -14.95 -5.36 0.59
CA VAL A 389 -14.19 -4.98 -0.61
C VAL A 389 -12.69 -5.00 -0.32
N VAL A 390 -12.26 -4.41 0.80
CA VAL A 390 -10.84 -4.36 1.19
C VAL A 390 -10.33 -5.74 1.60
N VAL A 391 -11.12 -6.50 2.36
CA VAL A 391 -10.78 -7.91 2.70
C VAL A 391 -10.63 -8.75 1.44
N GLY A 392 -11.50 -8.57 0.44
CA GLY A 392 -11.36 -9.23 -0.85
C GLY A 392 -10.05 -8.89 -1.55
N MET A 393 -9.58 -7.64 -1.43
CA MET A 393 -8.25 -7.23 -1.93
C MET A 393 -7.14 -8.02 -1.22
N TYR A 394 -7.15 -8.09 0.11
CA TYR A 394 -6.14 -8.83 0.86
C TYR A 394 -6.16 -10.33 0.56
N TYR A 395 -7.32 -10.95 0.43
CA TYR A 395 -7.40 -12.35 0.03
C TYR A 395 -6.92 -12.60 -1.41
N ASN A 396 -7.10 -11.65 -2.32
CA ASN A 396 -6.54 -11.75 -3.67
C ASN A 396 -5.02 -11.55 -3.71
N SER A 397 -4.47 -10.87 -2.70
CA SER A 397 -3.03 -10.55 -2.62
C SER A 397 -2.24 -11.58 -1.81
N TYR A 398 -2.85 -12.23 -0.81
CA TYR A 398 -2.15 -13.05 0.19
C TYR A 398 -2.93 -14.31 0.55
N SER A 399 -2.18 -15.33 0.98
CA SER A 399 -2.73 -16.55 1.59
C SER A 399 -2.91 -16.33 3.10
N LEU A 400 -4.08 -15.83 3.49
CA LEU A 400 -4.37 -15.44 4.86
C LEU A 400 -5.40 -16.36 5.52
N PRO A 401 -5.33 -16.54 6.86
CA PRO A 401 -6.30 -17.33 7.61
C PRO A 401 -7.69 -16.70 7.64
N THR A 402 -8.67 -17.44 8.14
CA THR A 402 -10.00 -16.88 8.42
C THR A 402 -9.91 -15.80 9.50
N TYR A 403 -10.68 -14.71 9.34
CA TYR A 403 -10.69 -13.59 10.26
C TYR A 403 -12.05 -13.38 10.91
N GLU A 404 -12.07 -12.76 12.08
CA GLU A 404 -13.25 -12.21 12.72
C GLU A 404 -13.23 -10.68 12.64
N THR A 405 -14.40 -10.07 12.40
CA THR A 405 -14.49 -8.61 12.37
C THR A 405 -14.40 -8.07 13.78
N ILE A 406 -13.35 -7.34 14.08
CA ILE A 406 -13.13 -6.73 15.39
C ILE A 406 -13.59 -5.27 15.42
N TRP A 407 -13.88 -4.77 16.62
CA TRP A 407 -14.12 -3.36 16.85
C TRP A 407 -12.79 -2.61 16.90
N ASN A 408 -12.60 -1.66 15.95
CA ASN A 408 -11.41 -0.82 15.89
C ASN A 408 -11.70 0.58 16.50
N PRO A 409 -11.17 0.89 17.71
CA PRO A 409 -11.33 2.20 18.35
C PRO A 409 -10.72 3.35 17.52
N ASP A 410 -9.60 3.11 16.86
CA ASP A 410 -8.89 4.09 16.04
C ASP A 410 -9.72 4.47 14.81
N ALA A 411 -10.27 3.47 14.11
CA ALA A 411 -11.23 3.69 13.03
C ALA A 411 -12.40 4.55 13.50
N PHE A 412 -12.97 4.25 14.67
CA PHE A 412 -14.08 5.01 15.22
C PHE A 412 -13.71 6.47 15.53
N VAL A 413 -12.55 6.72 16.12
CA VAL A 413 -12.06 8.07 16.40
C VAL A 413 -11.83 8.83 15.08
N LYS A 414 -11.12 8.24 14.13
CA LYS A 414 -10.76 8.87 12.85
C LYS A 414 -11.98 9.11 11.95
N THR A 415 -12.95 8.20 11.92
CA THR A 415 -14.11 8.27 11.01
C THR A 415 -15.36 8.92 11.64
N THR A 416 -15.45 8.98 12.97
CA THR A 416 -16.62 9.53 13.67
C THR A 416 -16.27 10.77 14.46
N VAL A 417 -15.31 10.68 15.38
CA VAL A 417 -15.03 11.79 16.31
C VAL A 417 -14.38 12.96 15.58
N ILE A 418 -13.35 12.71 14.78
CA ILE A 418 -12.64 13.78 14.04
C ILE A 418 -13.57 14.51 13.06
N PRO A 419 -14.35 13.85 12.16
CA PRO A 419 -15.28 14.54 11.28
C PRO A 419 -16.34 15.35 12.01
N ILE A 420 -16.87 14.87 13.15
CA ILE A 420 -17.85 15.61 13.95
C ILE A 420 -17.21 16.86 14.57
N ILE A 421 -16.02 16.74 15.17
CA ILE A 421 -15.29 17.88 15.75
C ILE A 421 -14.93 18.89 14.66
N LEU A 422 -14.38 18.43 13.54
CA LEU A 422 -14.02 19.28 12.41
C LEU A 422 -15.23 20.06 11.89
N MET A 423 -16.34 19.34 11.65
CA MET A 423 -17.61 19.93 11.21
C MET A 423 -18.09 20.99 12.22
N PHE A 424 -18.06 20.66 13.51
CA PHE A 424 -18.45 21.59 14.58
C PHE A 424 -17.57 22.84 14.56
N VAL A 425 -16.25 22.70 14.53
CA VAL A 425 -15.28 23.81 14.56
C VAL A 425 -15.39 24.69 13.31
N VAL A 426 -15.38 24.08 12.11
CA VAL A 426 -15.48 24.83 10.84
C VAL A 426 -16.78 25.61 10.78
N ASN A 427 -17.92 24.97 11.06
CA ASN A 427 -19.21 25.64 11.03
C ASN A 427 -19.31 26.72 12.12
N LEU A 428 -18.82 26.45 13.33
CA LEU A 428 -18.79 27.43 14.42
C LEU A 428 -18.02 28.70 14.01
N ILE A 429 -16.81 28.55 13.46
CA ILE A 429 -15.98 29.67 13.00
C ILE A 429 -16.72 30.49 11.93
N VAL A 430 -17.28 29.81 10.92
CA VAL A 430 -17.98 30.47 9.81
C VAL A 430 -19.24 31.19 10.33
N ILE A 431 -20.06 30.53 11.15
CA ILE A 431 -21.29 31.10 11.69
C ILE A 431 -20.99 32.30 12.58
N VAL A 432 -20.04 32.18 13.53
CA VAL A 432 -19.65 33.26 14.44
C VAL A 432 -19.11 34.47 13.67
N ARG A 433 -18.29 34.22 12.64
CA ARG A 433 -17.75 35.26 11.77
C ARG A 433 -18.89 36.03 11.05
N MET A 434 -19.86 35.29 10.50
CA MET A 434 -20.99 35.89 9.78
C MET A 434 -21.97 36.60 10.75
N MET A 435 -22.20 36.10 11.95
CA MET A 435 -23.08 36.70 12.96
C MET A 435 -22.52 37.99 13.56
N ARG A 436 -21.29 38.41 13.22
CA ARG A 436 -20.74 39.75 13.59
C ARG A 436 -21.43 40.89 12.88
N HIS A 437 -22.08 40.64 11.72
CA HIS A 437 -22.85 41.68 11.00
C HIS A 437 -24.03 42.20 11.83
N THR A 438 -24.40 43.48 11.56
CA THR A 438 -25.54 44.10 12.25
C THR A 438 -26.89 43.59 11.71
N PRO A 439 -28.01 43.65 12.49
CA PRO A 439 -29.32 43.29 11.99
C PRO A 439 -29.72 44.00 10.69
N LEU A 440 -29.34 45.30 10.55
CA LEU A 440 -29.59 46.08 9.36
C LEU A 440 -28.81 45.58 8.13
N GLN A 441 -27.57 45.13 8.31
CA GLN A 441 -26.78 44.52 7.22
C GLN A 441 -27.39 43.21 6.76
N PHE A 442 -27.93 42.40 7.68
CA PHE A 442 -28.65 41.17 7.34
C PHE A 442 -29.96 41.50 6.56
N LEU A 443 -30.75 42.45 6.99
CA LEU A 443 -32.01 42.83 6.31
C LEU A 443 -31.76 43.43 4.92
N ARG A 444 -30.67 44.18 4.73
CA ARG A 444 -30.27 44.76 3.44
C ARG A 444 -29.48 43.78 2.55
N HIS A 445 -29.27 42.55 2.95
CA HIS A 445 -28.40 41.57 2.28
C HIS A 445 -26.98 42.11 2.04
N ASP A 446 -26.49 43.06 2.85
CA ASP A 446 -25.18 43.71 2.71
C ASP A 446 -24.14 43.00 3.59
N LEU A 447 -23.95 41.68 3.34
CA LEU A 447 -23.02 40.81 4.08
C LEU A 447 -21.59 40.87 3.52
N LYS A 448 -21.39 41.53 2.38
CA LYS A 448 -20.07 41.75 1.78
C LYS A 448 -19.86 43.21 1.56
N LYS A 449 -18.70 43.78 1.94
CA LYS A 449 -18.35 45.16 1.55
C LYS A 449 -18.46 45.27 0.03
N SER A 450 -19.45 46.00 -0.45
CA SER A 450 -19.64 46.27 -1.87
C SER A 450 -18.46 47.09 -2.37
N LYS A 451 -17.45 46.46 -2.97
CA LYS A 451 -16.58 47.17 -3.86
C LYS A 451 -17.41 47.52 -5.10
N ARG A 452 -17.52 48.80 -5.39
CA ARG A 452 -18.13 49.33 -6.64
C ARG A 452 -17.56 48.49 -7.80
N GLN A 453 -18.36 47.57 -8.33
CA GLN A 453 -17.99 46.82 -9.51
C GLN A 453 -18.01 47.76 -10.70
N LYS A 454 -16.85 48.11 -11.24
CA LYS A 454 -16.76 48.84 -12.51
C LYS A 454 -17.44 47.97 -13.58
N ALA A 455 -18.38 48.61 -14.31
CA ALA A 455 -19.04 47.91 -15.41
C ALA A 455 -17.99 47.50 -16.46
N ILE A 456 -17.86 46.17 -16.70
CA ILE A 456 -16.96 45.64 -17.69
C ILE A 456 -17.51 46.03 -19.08
N ARG A 457 -16.74 46.80 -19.87
CA ARG A 457 -17.07 47.07 -21.25
C ARG A 457 -16.79 45.84 -22.09
N LEU A 458 -17.87 45.22 -22.61
CA LEU A 458 -17.78 44.04 -23.49
C LEU A 458 -17.90 44.50 -24.95
N PRO A 459 -17.26 43.80 -25.90
CA PRO A 459 -17.40 44.03 -27.34
C PRO A 459 -18.86 43.96 -27.79
N HIS A 460 -19.16 44.45 -29.01
CA HIS A 460 -20.52 44.45 -29.60
C HIS A 460 -20.92 43.04 -30.11
N TRP A 461 -20.93 42.02 -29.23
CA TRP A 461 -21.40 40.68 -29.49
C TRP A 461 -22.92 40.59 -29.43
N LYS A 462 -23.50 39.46 -29.96
CA LYS A 462 -24.95 39.18 -29.84
C LYS A 462 -25.38 39.21 -28.36
N PHE A 463 -26.59 39.59 -28.06
CA PHE A 463 -27.13 39.77 -26.69
C PHE A 463 -26.85 38.58 -25.78
N PHE A 464 -27.18 37.33 -26.24
CA PHE A 464 -26.98 36.11 -25.45
C PHE A 464 -25.50 35.88 -25.07
N SER A 465 -24.55 36.14 -25.98
CA SER A 465 -23.11 35.97 -25.68
C SER A 465 -22.63 37.02 -24.67
N ARG A 466 -23.04 38.28 -24.80
CA ARG A 466 -22.71 39.35 -23.83
C ARG A 466 -23.31 39.05 -22.45
N PHE A 467 -24.52 38.56 -22.40
CA PHE A 467 -25.21 38.21 -21.16
C PHE A 467 -24.54 37.05 -20.45
N ARG A 468 -24.15 35.96 -21.19
CA ARG A 468 -23.41 34.84 -20.65
C ARG A 468 -22.08 35.25 -20.02
N VAL A 469 -21.27 36.02 -20.75
CA VAL A 469 -19.98 36.51 -20.24
C VAL A 469 -20.18 37.39 -19.00
N ARG A 470 -21.23 38.25 -18.96
CA ARG A 470 -21.57 39.04 -17.76
C ARG A 470 -21.93 38.14 -16.57
N ILE A 471 -22.71 37.08 -16.76
CA ILE A 471 -23.03 36.09 -15.71
C ILE A 471 -21.75 35.42 -15.19
N MET A 472 -20.81 35.03 -16.08
CA MET A 472 -19.55 34.46 -15.68
C MET A 472 -18.77 35.40 -14.76
N PHE A 473 -18.60 36.65 -15.15
CA PHE A 473 -17.87 37.65 -14.34
C PHE A 473 -18.57 38.00 -13.02
N GLN A 474 -19.89 37.96 -12.98
CA GLN A 474 -20.67 38.18 -11.73
C GLN A 474 -20.52 37.04 -10.74
N ASN A 475 -20.24 35.84 -11.23
CA ASN A 475 -20.17 34.62 -10.42
C ASN A 475 -18.73 34.10 -10.20
N VAL A 476 -17.68 34.88 -10.50
CA VAL A 476 -16.26 34.46 -10.39
C VAL A 476 -15.96 33.84 -9.02
N ALA A 477 -16.44 34.45 -7.93
CA ALA A 477 -16.19 33.88 -6.59
C ALA A 477 -16.80 32.50 -6.39
N ASN A 478 -17.94 32.20 -7.04
CA ASN A 478 -18.55 30.85 -6.95
C ASN A 478 -17.83 29.88 -7.87
N TYR A 479 -17.36 30.33 -9.03
CA TYR A 479 -16.54 29.53 -9.93
C TYR A 479 -15.16 29.23 -9.34
N LEU A 480 -14.59 30.13 -8.54
CA LEU A 480 -13.37 29.85 -7.78
C LEU A 480 -13.59 28.71 -6.74
N ILE A 481 -14.74 28.74 -6.06
CA ILE A 481 -15.12 27.66 -5.13
C ILE A 481 -15.30 26.35 -5.90
N LEU A 482 -15.93 26.38 -7.07
CA LEU A 482 -16.10 25.22 -7.95
C LEU A 482 -14.73 24.70 -8.44
N PHE A 483 -13.82 25.60 -8.82
CA PHE A 483 -12.45 25.25 -9.21
C PHE A 483 -11.72 24.47 -8.11
N VAL A 484 -11.73 24.99 -6.89
CA VAL A 484 -11.10 24.31 -5.74
C VAL A 484 -11.75 22.94 -5.48
N GLY A 485 -13.08 22.86 -5.55
CA GLY A 485 -13.78 21.58 -5.37
C GLY A 485 -13.44 20.54 -6.45
N ILE A 486 -13.39 20.94 -7.72
CA ILE A 486 -13.00 20.01 -8.81
C ILE A 486 -11.51 19.66 -8.69
N CYS A 487 -10.65 20.59 -8.27
CA CYS A 487 -9.22 20.32 -8.05
C CYS A 487 -9.00 19.20 -7.03
N PHE A 488 -9.71 19.21 -5.89
CA PHE A 488 -9.62 18.12 -4.91
C PHE A 488 -10.02 16.76 -5.49
N ILE A 489 -11.08 16.74 -6.30
CA ILE A 489 -11.54 15.50 -6.96
C ILE A 489 -10.51 15.01 -7.96
N MET A 490 -9.88 15.94 -8.70
CA MET A 490 -8.83 15.58 -9.67
C MET A 490 -7.61 14.97 -9.01
N VAL A 491 -7.23 15.38 -7.81
CA VAL A 491 -6.16 14.72 -7.05
C VAL A 491 -6.53 13.27 -6.72
N MET A 492 -7.76 13.04 -6.23
CA MET A 492 -8.25 11.68 -5.93
C MET A 492 -8.34 10.80 -7.20
N LEU A 493 -8.82 11.38 -8.31
CA LEU A 493 -8.87 10.67 -9.60
C LEU A 493 -7.48 10.40 -10.17
N ALA A 494 -6.52 11.31 -9.99
CA ALA A 494 -5.13 11.11 -10.41
C ALA A 494 -4.51 9.89 -9.70
N MET A 495 -4.81 9.68 -8.41
CA MET A 495 -4.42 8.47 -7.71
C MET A 495 -5.11 7.22 -8.28
N ALA A 496 -6.45 7.26 -8.41
CA ALA A 496 -7.25 6.12 -8.84
C ALA A 496 -6.94 5.62 -10.27
N VAL A 497 -6.46 6.50 -11.13
CA VAL A 497 -6.12 6.20 -12.53
C VAL A 497 -4.61 6.07 -12.73
N GLY A 498 -3.81 6.88 -12.03
CA GLY A 498 -2.37 6.94 -12.20
C GLY A 498 -1.63 5.76 -11.56
N MET A 499 -2.15 5.16 -10.48
CA MET A 499 -1.51 4.00 -9.86
C MET A 499 -1.47 2.79 -10.82
N PRO A 500 -2.56 2.36 -11.46
CA PRO A 500 -2.50 1.30 -12.48
C PRO A 500 -1.60 1.66 -13.67
N ASP A 501 -1.59 2.92 -14.10
CA ASP A 501 -0.71 3.37 -15.18
C ASP A 501 0.77 3.27 -14.77
N THR A 502 1.10 3.62 -13.53
CA THR A 502 2.45 3.52 -12.99
C THR A 502 2.92 2.07 -12.98
N LEU A 503 2.11 1.16 -12.43
CA LEU A 503 2.44 -0.28 -12.44
C LEU A 503 2.62 -0.82 -13.86
N SER A 504 1.70 -0.49 -14.79
CA SER A 504 1.80 -0.89 -16.19
C SER A 504 3.03 -0.31 -16.90
N TYR A 505 3.45 0.90 -16.53
CA TYR A 505 4.69 1.49 -17.05
C TYR A 505 5.91 0.70 -16.59
N TYR A 506 6.04 0.41 -15.31
CA TYR A 506 7.17 -0.35 -14.77
C TYR A 506 7.19 -1.80 -15.30
N GLN A 507 6.03 -2.45 -15.45
CA GLN A 507 5.92 -3.76 -16.08
C GLN A 507 6.46 -3.77 -17.54
N LYS A 508 6.08 -2.78 -18.34
CA LYS A 508 6.51 -2.69 -19.74
C LYS A 508 7.98 -2.32 -19.92
N ASN A 509 8.53 -1.58 -18.95
CA ASN A 509 9.90 -1.08 -19.01
C ASN A 509 10.84 -1.78 -18.01
N ALA A 510 10.48 -2.96 -17.51
CA ALA A 510 11.27 -3.72 -16.53
C ALA A 510 12.71 -3.97 -17.02
N ALA A 511 12.89 -4.11 -18.34
CA ALA A 511 14.20 -4.25 -18.97
C ALA A 511 15.15 -3.07 -18.73
N ASP A 512 14.58 -1.85 -18.68
CA ASP A 512 15.34 -0.60 -18.52
C ASP A 512 15.58 -0.26 -17.03
N LEU A 513 15.06 -1.09 -16.10
CA LEU A 513 15.15 -0.86 -14.66
C LEU A 513 16.27 -1.66 -13.98
N MET A 514 16.83 -2.64 -14.68
CA MET A 514 17.94 -3.47 -14.22
C MET A 514 19.27 -3.05 -14.84
N PHE A 515 20.34 -3.25 -14.11
CA PHE A 515 21.71 -3.02 -14.63
C PHE A 515 22.07 -4.02 -15.74
N THR A 516 21.55 -5.24 -15.65
CA THR A 516 21.95 -6.40 -16.46
C THR A 516 20.80 -7.41 -16.58
N GLU A 517 20.89 -8.37 -17.49
CA GLU A 517 19.89 -9.44 -17.63
C GLU A 517 19.87 -10.39 -16.42
N TYR A 518 21.03 -10.62 -15.79
CA TYR A 518 21.22 -11.51 -14.64
C TYR A 518 22.10 -10.86 -13.59
N GLN A 519 21.65 -10.82 -12.36
CA GLN A 519 22.45 -10.46 -11.19
C GLN A 519 22.53 -11.70 -10.30
N TYR A 520 23.71 -12.31 -10.21
CA TYR A 520 23.96 -13.47 -9.37
C TYR A 520 24.50 -13.02 -8.02
N VAL A 521 23.89 -13.44 -6.95
CA VAL A 521 24.39 -13.25 -5.57
C VAL A 521 24.90 -14.60 -5.08
N LEU A 522 26.14 -14.65 -4.62
CA LEU A 522 26.79 -15.86 -4.14
C LEU A 522 26.65 -16.02 -2.63
N LYS A 523 26.63 -17.27 -2.14
CA LYS A 523 26.71 -17.57 -0.70
C LYS A 523 28.09 -17.24 -0.13
N THR A 524 29.14 -17.44 -0.93
CA THR A 524 30.53 -17.11 -0.60
C THR A 524 31.32 -16.84 -1.88
N TYR A 525 32.36 -16.02 -1.79
CA TYR A 525 33.26 -15.74 -2.91
C TYR A 525 34.44 -16.72 -3.01
N GLN A 526 34.54 -17.70 -2.08
CA GLN A 526 35.61 -18.72 -2.05
C GLN A 526 35.01 -20.11 -2.18
N ASN A 527 35.68 -20.95 -2.98
CA ASN A 527 35.42 -22.37 -3.07
C ASN A 527 35.91 -23.10 -1.81
N ALA A 528 35.51 -24.35 -1.65
CA ALA A 528 35.94 -25.21 -0.53
C ALA A 528 37.48 -25.40 -0.43
N ASP A 529 38.20 -25.27 -1.53
CA ASP A 529 39.65 -25.33 -1.55
C ASP A 529 40.37 -24.01 -1.25
N GLY A 530 39.62 -22.96 -0.96
CA GLY A 530 40.12 -21.61 -0.68
C GLY A 530 40.43 -20.78 -1.93
N SER A 531 40.17 -21.32 -3.14
CA SER A 531 40.28 -20.56 -4.38
C SER A 531 39.08 -19.62 -4.52
N THR A 532 39.29 -18.48 -5.19
CA THR A 532 38.19 -17.54 -5.49
C THR A 532 37.26 -18.12 -6.55
N VAL A 533 35.94 -18.00 -6.35
CA VAL A 533 34.93 -18.38 -7.37
C VAL A 533 35.18 -17.58 -8.65
N ALA A 534 35.30 -18.25 -9.77
CA ALA A 534 35.53 -17.64 -11.06
C ALA A 534 34.57 -18.24 -12.09
N THR A 535 34.33 -17.52 -13.18
CA THR A 535 33.52 -17.96 -14.32
C THR A 535 34.29 -17.69 -15.63
N ASP A 536 34.10 -18.58 -16.60
CA ASP A 536 34.62 -18.41 -17.96
C ASP A 536 33.77 -17.45 -18.81
N ASN A 537 32.63 -17.01 -18.24
CA ASN A 537 31.70 -16.09 -18.90
C ASN A 537 32.34 -14.69 -19.03
N LYS A 538 32.60 -14.27 -20.27
CA LYS A 538 33.26 -12.97 -20.60
C LYS A 538 32.38 -11.76 -20.27
N ASP A 539 31.10 -11.94 -20.13
CA ASP A 539 30.17 -10.88 -19.77
C ASP A 539 30.06 -10.67 -18.26
N ALA A 540 30.58 -11.63 -17.48
CA ALA A 540 30.53 -11.55 -16.04
C ALA A 540 31.43 -10.44 -15.48
N GLU A 541 30.89 -9.63 -14.58
CA GLU A 541 31.58 -8.58 -13.83
C GLU A 541 31.31 -8.73 -12.37
N THR A 542 32.34 -8.73 -11.52
CA THR A 542 32.17 -8.88 -10.07
C THR A 542 31.65 -7.60 -9.42
N PHE A 543 30.76 -7.74 -8.44
CA PHE A 543 30.33 -6.67 -7.55
C PHE A 543 30.35 -7.13 -6.08
N ALA A 544 30.44 -6.18 -5.17
CA ALA A 544 30.19 -6.40 -3.74
C ALA A 544 28.90 -5.69 -3.34
N MET A 545 28.09 -6.29 -2.45
CA MET A 545 26.82 -5.70 -1.99
C MET A 545 26.59 -6.02 -0.51
N LYS A 546 26.14 -5.02 0.23
CA LYS A 546 25.64 -5.14 1.62
C LYS A 546 24.38 -4.30 1.78
N SER A 547 23.39 -4.82 2.50
CA SER A 547 22.18 -4.05 2.85
C SER A 547 22.46 -3.27 4.13
N LEU A 548 22.23 -1.96 4.11
CA LEU A 548 22.25 -1.07 5.27
C LEU A 548 20.87 -0.45 5.46
N VAL A 549 20.57 -0.02 6.68
CA VAL A 549 19.25 0.54 7.01
C VAL A 549 19.33 2.06 7.15
N LYS A 550 18.42 2.73 6.46
CA LYS A 550 18.11 4.13 6.72
C LYS A 550 16.98 4.22 7.73
N ARG A 551 17.30 4.58 8.97
CA ARG A 551 16.28 4.82 10.01
C ARG A 551 15.51 6.09 9.74
N SER A 552 14.18 6.03 9.82
CA SER A 552 13.30 7.19 9.76
C SER A 552 12.05 6.97 10.61
N ASP A 553 11.35 8.08 10.97
CA ASP A 553 10.10 8.01 11.75
C ASP A 553 8.95 7.30 10.98
N ALA A 554 9.05 7.23 9.66
CA ALA A 554 8.01 6.67 8.80
C ALA A 554 8.25 5.19 8.44
N LEU A 555 9.51 4.84 8.14
CA LEU A 555 9.91 3.50 7.72
C LEU A 555 11.43 3.36 7.91
N ASP A 556 11.84 2.23 8.48
CA ASP A 556 13.22 1.79 8.44
C ASP A 556 13.44 1.06 7.11
N GLU A 557 14.20 1.68 6.19
CA GLU A 557 14.34 1.19 4.83
C GLU A 557 15.71 0.62 4.56
N GLU A 558 15.74 -0.58 4.00
CA GLU A 558 16.96 -1.22 3.55
C GLU A 558 17.49 -0.58 2.25
N ILE A 559 18.76 -0.19 2.27
CA ILE A 559 19.46 0.48 1.18
C ILE A 559 20.59 -0.42 0.70
N SER A 560 20.52 -0.88 -0.54
CA SER A 560 21.57 -1.67 -1.15
C SER A 560 22.82 -0.83 -1.39
N THR A 561 23.93 -1.21 -0.75
CA THR A 561 25.23 -0.52 -0.92
C THR A 561 26.12 -1.38 -1.80
N TYR A 562 26.48 -0.86 -2.97
CA TYR A 562 27.28 -1.56 -3.98
C TYR A 562 28.72 -1.07 -4.02
N GLY A 563 29.66 -2.02 -4.01
CA GLY A 563 31.05 -1.83 -4.43
C GLY A 563 31.19 -2.31 -5.87
N ILE A 564 31.51 -1.41 -6.80
CA ILE A 564 31.59 -1.69 -8.24
C ILE A 564 33.01 -1.45 -8.78
N SER A 565 33.35 -2.12 -9.89
CA SER A 565 34.61 -1.94 -10.57
C SER A 565 34.71 -0.55 -11.19
N ASP A 566 35.90 0.02 -11.22
CA ASP A 566 36.14 1.37 -11.77
C ASP A 566 35.85 1.44 -13.29
N ASP A 567 35.95 0.31 -13.99
CA ASP A 567 35.69 0.14 -15.42
C ASP A 567 34.37 -0.63 -15.69
N SER A 568 33.41 -0.59 -14.75
CA SER A 568 32.12 -1.27 -14.88
C SER A 568 31.44 -0.90 -16.20
N LYS A 569 31.00 -1.93 -16.94
CA LYS A 569 30.21 -1.76 -18.17
C LYS A 569 28.71 -1.72 -17.92
N TYR A 570 28.27 -2.11 -16.70
CA TYR A 570 26.89 -2.19 -16.33
C TYR A 570 26.39 -0.97 -15.54
N ILE A 571 27.29 -0.34 -14.78
CA ILE A 571 26.98 0.84 -13.97
C ILE A 571 27.98 1.94 -14.29
N GLU A 572 27.64 2.81 -15.23
CA GLU A 572 28.46 3.93 -15.63
C GLU A 572 28.42 5.08 -14.62
N ILE A 573 29.45 5.24 -13.82
CA ILE A 573 29.63 6.35 -12.88
C ILE A 573 30.84 7.18 -13.30
N PRO A 574 30.66 8.48 -13.60
CA PRO A 574 31.77 9.35 -13.94
C PRO A 574 32.75 9.52 -12.76
N ASP A 575 34.04 9.48 -13.05
CA ASP A 575 35.12 9.80 -12.09
C ASP A 575 35.16 8.89 -10.85
N LEU A 576 34.73 7.62 -10.96
CA LEU A 576 34.68 6.67 -9.84
C LEU A 576 36.05 6.49 -9.17
N GLU A 577 37.15 6.34 -9.98
CA GLU A 577 38.53 6.24 -9.49
C GLU A 577 39.03 7.43 -8.66
N SER A 578 38.44 8.61 -8.87
CA SER A 578 38.86 9.85 -8.19
C SER A 578 38.13 10.15 -6.90
N MET A 579 37.20 9.28 -6.48
CA MET A 579 36.41 9.45 -5.27
C MET A 579 37.29 9.41 -4.02
N LYS A 580 36.94 10.28 -3.06
CA LYS A 580 37.60 10.31 -1.76
C LYS A 580 36.94 9.35 -0.81
N LYS A 581 37.69 8.92 0.20
CA LYS A 581 37.16 8.08 1.26
C LYS A 581 35.86 8.65 1.83
N ASN A 582 34.82 7.82 1.93
CA ASN A 582 33.44 8.16 2.33
C ASN A 582 32.65 9.07 1.36
N GLU A 583 33.11 9.31 0.15
CA GLU A 583 32.30 9.88 -0.92
C GLU A 583 31.57 8.74 -1.66
N VAL A 584 30.30 8.96 -2.03
CA VAL A 584 29.45 7.96 -2.69
C VAL A 584 28.58 8.59 -3.76
N TYR A 585 28.24 7.82 -4.77
CA TYR A 585 27.09 8.08 -5.64
C TYR A 585 25.85 7.44 -5.06
N ILE A 586 24.68 8.04 -5.31
CA ILE A 586 23.40 7.47 -4.95
C ILE A 586 22.51 7.32 -6.19
N SER A 587 21.56 6.40 -6.17
CA SER A 587 20.60 6.26 -7.26
C SER A 587 19.65 7.47 -7.30
N ALA A 588 19.12 7.77 -8.51
CA ALA A 588 18.12 8.81 -8.70
C ALA A 588 16.87 8.55 -7.84
N SER A 589 16.47 7.29 -7.69
CA SER A 589 15.37 6.86 -6.82
C SER A 589 15.60 7.19 -5.37
N TYR A 590 16.81 6.97 -4.84
CA TYR A 590 17.16 7.34 -3.47
C TYR A 590 17.18 8.85 -3.27
N ALA A 591 17.78 9.58 -4.22
CA ALA A 591 17.80 11.04 -4.20
C ALA A 591 16.40 11.64 -4.23
N ASP A 592 15.51 11.12 -5.09
CA ASP A 592 14.15 11.62 -5.27
C ASP A 592 13.23 11.31 -4.07
N LYS A 593 13.27 10.08 -3.54
CA LYS A 593 12.48 9.67 -2.38
C LYS A 593 12.77 10.54 -1.15
N TYR A 594 14.03 10.73 -0.83
CA TYR A 594 14.47 11.42 0.39
C TYR A 594 14.89 12.88 0.18
N ASN A 595 14.71 13.42 -1.03
CA ASN A 595 15.12 14.78 -1.41
C ASN A 595 16.60 15.08 -1.09
N ILE A 596 17.50 14.12 -1.40
CA ILE A 596 18.93 14.23 -1.16
C ILE A 596 19.58 14.93 -2.37
N ALA A 597 20.43 15.91 -2.10
CA ALA A 597 21.18 16.64 -3.12
C ALA A 597 22.67 16.29 -3.09
N VAL A 598 23.36 16.53 -4.20
CA VAL A 598 24.83 16.42 -4.27
C VAL A 598 25.46 17.37 -3.25
N GLY A 599 26.33 16.84 -2.39
CA GLY A 599 26.97 17.53 -1.28
C GLY A 599 26.38 17.22 0.09
N ASP A 600 25.19 16.63 0.16
CA ASP A 600 24.58 16.18 1.42
C ASP A 600 25.34 15.00 2.03
N THR A 601 25.13 14.78 3.32
CA THR A 601 25.66 13.62 4.03
C THR A 601 24.52 12.69 4.41
N ILE A 602 24.63 11.43 4.00
CA ILE A 602 23.68 10.37 4.37
C ILE A 602 24.24 9.57 5.57
N LYS A 603 23.36 9.11 6.43
CA LYS A 603 23.65 8.22 7.55
C LYS A 603 22.91 6.91 7.32
N LEU A 604 23.65 5.80 7.32
CA LEU A 604 23.13 4.45 7.23
C LEU A 604 23.63 3.64 8.42
N GLU A 605 22.85 2.66 8.84
CA GLU A 605 23.14 1.81 10.02
C GLU A 605 23.02 0.34 9.63
N GLU A 606 23.71 -0.53 10.32
CA GLU A 606 23.43 -1.96 10.19
C GLU A 606 22.12 -2.30 10.91
N LYS A 607 21.41 -3.30 10.39
CA LYS A 607 20.06 -3.64 10.88
C LYS A 607 20.09 -4.13 12.34
N TYR A 608 21.08 -4.91 12.69
CA TYR A 608 21.14 -5.66 13.94
C TYR A 608 22.30 -5.26 14.87
N THR A 609 23.25 -4.44 14.39
CA THR A 609 24.35 -3.89 15.18
C THR A 609 24.17 -2.40 15.40
N ASP A 610 25.03 -1.77 16.23
CA ASP A 610 25.01 -0.33 16.47
C ASP A 610 25.94 0.44 15.49
N ASP A 611 26.48 -0.25 14.47
CA ASP A 611 27.42 0.33 13.51
C ASP A 611 26.73 1.36 12.61
N THR A 612 27.39 2.49 12.49
CA THR A 612 26.87 3.64 11.75
C THR A 612 27.86 4.14 10.71
N TYR A 613 27.42 4.21 9.47
CA TYR A 613 28.21 4.72 8.34
C TYR A 613 27.72 6.10 7.91
N LYS A 614 28.64 7.01 7.61
CA LYS A 614 28.34 8.35 7.11
C LYS A 614 29.04 8.57 5.78
N PHE A 615 28.23 8.78 4.75
CA PHE A 615 28.72 8.99 3.40
C PHE A 615 28.34 10.39 2.90
N LYS A 616 29.23 11.00 2.15
CA LYS A 616 28.99 12.27 1.46
C LYS A 616 28.60 11.98 0.01
N VAL A 617 27.45 12.47 -0.40
CA VAL A 617 26.95 12.32 -1.77
C VAL A 617 27.75 13.20 -2.73
N CYS A 618 28.48 12.63 -3.67
CA CYS A 618 29.25 13.36 -4.68
C CYS A 618 28.55 13.39 -6.05
N GLY A 619 27.59 12.47 -6.30
CA GLY A 619 26.83 12.44 -7.53
C GLY A 619 25.58 11.58 -7.46
N ILE A 620 24.75 11.65 -8.51
CA ILE A 620 23.51 10.88 -8.65
C ILE A 620 23.62 10.05 -9.92
N CYS A 621 23.30 8.75 -9.84
CA CYS A 621 23.25 7.81 -10.95
C CYS A 621 21.81 7.71 -11.48
N ASP A 622 21.56 8.16 -12.72
CA ASP A 622 20.23 8.22 -13.31
C ASP A 622 19.74 6.88 -13.89
N HIS A 623 20.63 5.91 -14.07
CA HIS A 623 20.33 4.63 -14.71
C HIS A 623 19.86 3.54 -13.75
N CYS A 624 19.73 3.82 -12.45
CA CYS A 624 19.32 2.87 -11.42
C CYS A 624 17.99 3.25 -10.79
N GLN A 625 17.05 2.34 -10.83
CA GLN A 625 15.72 2.52 -10.23
C GLN A 625 15.59 1.94 -8.81
N THR A 626 16.55 1.11 -8.37
CA THR A 626 16.61 0.63 -6.99
C THR A 626 17.12 1.73 -6.06
N ILE A 627 16.77 1.67 -4.78
CA ILE A 627 17.31 2.57 -3.77
C ILE A 627 18.71 2.06 -3.41
N ALA A 628 19.73 2.74 -3.90
CA ALA A 628 21.10 2.23 -3.81
C ALA A 628 22.16 3.33 -3.60
N VAL A 629 23.28 2.89 -3.03
CA VAL A 629 24.51 3.65 -2.85
C VAL A 629 25.63 2.94 -3.61
N PHE A 630 26.48 3.69 -4.29
CA PHE A 630 27.57 3.15 -5.11
C PHE A 630 28.90 3.76 -4.70
N MET A 631 29.93 2.92 -4.65
CA MET A 631 31.31 3.31 -4.41
C MET A 631 32.29 2.38 -5.13
N PRO A 632 33.57 2.76 -5.31
CA PRO A 632 34.59 1.84 -5.82
C PRO A 632 34.68 0.58 -4.96
N ILE A 633 34.87 -0.59 -5.58
CA ILE A 633 34.92 -1.85 -4.85
C ILE A 633 36.07 -1.89 -3.81
N GLU A 634 37.19 -1.24 -4.08
CA GLU A 634 38.30 -1.15 -3.13
C GLU A 634 37.91 -0.30 -1.89
N GLN A 635 37.23 0.83 -2.11
CA GLN A 635 36.70 1.64 -0.98
C GLN A 635 35.65 0.86 -0.20
N TYR A 636 34.81 0.07 -0.88
CA TYR A 636 33.81 -0.80 -0.25
C TYR A 636 34.46 -1.80 0.70
N ARG A 637 35.52 -2.50 0.25
CA ARG A 637 36.29 -3.43 1.07
C ARG A 637 36.89 -2.77 2.31
N GLU A 638 37.47 -1.57 2.15
CA GLU A 638 38.01 -0.79 3.27
C GLU A 638 36.95 -0.33 4.27
N VAL A 639 35.74 0.05 3.79
CA VAL A 639 34.64 0.53 4.65
C VAL A 639 34.06 -0.59 5.48
N PHE A 640 33.94 -1.79 4.91
CA PHE A 640 33.32 -2.94 5.55
C PHE A 640 34.32 -3.97 6.07
N ASP A 641 35.60 -3.62 6.13
CA ASP A 641 36.69 -4.47 6.65
C ASP A 641 36.73 -5.87 6.05
N LEU A 642 36.64 -5.94 4.69
CA LEU A 642 36.65 -7.18 3.94
C LEU A 642 38.05 -7.48 3.38
N ASP A 643 38.31 -8.76 3.15
CA ASP A 643 39.55 -9.24 2.56
C ASP A 643 39.77 -8.67 1.14
N ASP A 644 41.05 -8.50 0.75
CA ASP A 644 41.42 -8.15 -0.60
C ASP A 644 40.86 -9.18 -1.62
N GLY A 645 40.16 -8.70 -2.63
CA GLY A 645 39.54 -9.57 -3.63
C GLY A 645 38.15 -10.12 -3.25
N ALA A 646 37.58 -9.80 -2.07
CA ALA A 646 36.26 -10.19 -1.70
C ALA A 646 35.18 -9.52 -2.59
N PHE A 647 34.15 -10.27 -2.98
CA PHE A 647 33.00 -9.81 -3.74
C PHE A 647 31.76 -10.63 -3.38
N THR A 648 30.58 -10.15 -3.72
CA THR A 648 29.31 -10.80 -3.34
C THR A 648 28.65 -11.52 -4.52
N GLY A 649 28.98 -11.16 -5.77
CA GLY A 649 28.30 -11.74 -6.90
C GLY A 649 28.80 -11.27 -8.27
N PHE A 650 28.03 -11.63 -9.30
CA PHE A 650 28.32 -11.29 -10.69
C PHE A 650 27.13 -10.60 -11.37
N PHE A 651 27.39 -9.53 -12.11
CA PHE A 651 26.51 -9.00 -13.14
C PHE A 651 26.82 -9.69 -14.47
N SER A 652 25.81 -10.05 -15.27
CA SER A 652 26.00 -10.64 -16.59
C SER A 652 24.76 -10.46 -17.47
N ASP A 653 24.96 -10.17 -18.77
CA ASP A 653 23.88 -10.18 -19.77
C ASP A 653 23.63 -11.57 -20.36
N THR A 654 24.49 -12.52 -20.09
CA THR A 654 24.35 -13.89 -20.53
C THR A 654 24.30 -14.82 -19.31
N LYS A 655 23.54 -15.92 -19.43
CA LYS A 655 23.41 -16.88 -18.33
C LYS A 655 24.76 -17.51 -17.99
N ILE A 656 25.16 -17.45 -16.73
CA ILE A 656 26.30 -18.15 -16.18
C ILE A 656 25.91 -19.62 -15.94
N THR A 657 26.71 -20.60 -16.39
CA THR A 657 26.42 -22.02 -16.33
C THR A 657 27.53 -22.89 -15.76
N ASP A 658 28.66 -22.26 -15.40
CA ASP A 658 29.88 -22.90 -14.90
C ASP A 658 30.12 -22.65 -13.40
N ILE A 659 29.17 -22.00 -12.71
CA ILE A 659 29.15 -21.89 -11.26
C ILE A 659 28.11 -22.90 -10.75
N ASP A 660 28.48 -23.66 -9.71
CA ASP A 660 27.58 -24.61 -9.08
C ASP A 660 26.34 -23.89 -8.49
N ASP A 661 25.15 -24.39 -8.76
CA ASP A 661 23.91 -23.85 -8.24
C ASP A 661 23.90 -23.79 -6.69
N ASP A 662 24.62 -24.70 -6.02
CA ASP A 662 24.76 -24.67 -4.55
C ASP A 662 25.57 -23.48 -4.02
N MET A 663 26.38 -22.83 -4.86
CA MET A 663 27.13 -21.61 -4.52
C MET A 663 26.32 -20.33 -4.72
N ILE A 664 25.22 -20.40 -5.47
CA ILE A 664 24.37 -19.23 -5.78
C ILE A 664 23.31 -19.10 -4.70
N ALA A 665 23.33 -17.97 -4.00
CA ALA A 665 22.29 -17.63 -3.03
C ALA A 665 21.02 -17.15 -3.74
N SER A 666 21.15 -16.30 -4.75
CA SER A 666 20.02 -15.74 -5.51
C SER A 666 20.43 -15.35 -6.94
N THR A 667 19.49 -15.45 -7.85
CA THR A 667 19.64 -14.91 -9.23
C THR A 667 18.48 -13.98 -9.51
N ILE A 668 18.74 -12.69 -9.62
CA ILE A 668 17.74 -11.66 -9.94
C ILE A 668 17.71 -11.48 -11.45
N THR A 669 16.52 -11.56 -12.05
CA THR A 669 16.28 -11.44 -13.48
C THR A 669 15.18 -10.43 -13.79
N LYS A 670 15.08 -10.01 -15.06
CA LYS A 670 13.95 -9.17 -15.53
C LYS A 670 12.59 -9.80 -15.23
N ARG A 671 12.50 -11.13 -15.23
CA ARG A 671 11.28 -11.83 -14.91
C ARG A 671 10.81 -11.59 -13.48
N ASP A 672 11.74 -11.42 -12.55
CA ASP A 672 11.38 -11.19 -11.13
C ASP A 672 10.75 -9.81 -10.94
N ILE A 673 11.19 -8.81 -11.70
CA ILE A 673 10.55 -7.48 -11.72
C ILE A 673 9.16 -7.55 -12.38
N THR A 674 9.01 -8.26 -13.50
CA THR A 674 7.70 -8.39 -14.17
C THR A 674 6.71 -9.19 -13.33
N LYS A 675 7.15 -10.24 -12.63
CA LYS A 675 6.31 -10.98 -11.66
C LYS A 675 5.71 -10.06 -10.61
N MET A 676 6.51 -9.15 -10.03
CA MET A 676 6.04 -8.19 -9.04
C MET A 676 4.92 -7.31 -9.61
N CYS A 677 5.11 -6.77 -10.81
CA CYS A 677 4.10 -5.92 -11.46
C CYS A 677 2.84 -6.71 -11.82
N ASP A 678 2.98 -7.95 -12.31
CA ASP A 678 1.86 -8.85 -12.65
C ASP A 678 1.03 -9.17 -11.40
N GLN A 679 1.67 -9.51 -10.30
CA GLN A 679 1.01 -9.84 -9.04
C GLN A 679 0.26 -8.62 -8.46
N LEU A 680 0.89 -7.42 -8.48
CA LEU A 680 0.25 -6.19 -8.03
C LEU A 680 -0.95 -5.79 -8.90
N ASP A 681 -0.86 -5.95 -10.23
CA ASP A 681 -1.99 -5.66 -11.13
C ASP A 681 -3.16 -6.64 -10.89
N HIS A 682 -2.86 -7.92 -10.69
CA HIS A 682 -3.87 -8.93 -10.38
C HIS A 682 -4.59 -8.65 -9.05
N SER A 683 -3.83 -8.35 -7.99
CA SER A 683 -4.37 -8.13 -6.65
C SER A 683 -5.10 -6.78 -6.50
N MET A 684 -4.55 -5.70 -7.05
CA MET A 684 -5.07 -4.33 -6.85
C MET A 684 -5.99 -3.84 -7.98
N GLY A 685 -5.97 -4.46 -9.16
CA GLY A 685 -6.68 -3.96 -10.33
C GLY A 685 -8.18 -3.80 -10.12
N SER A 686 -8.85 -4.79 -9.52
CA SER A 686 -10.29 -4.72 -9.17
C SER A 686 -10.57 -3.66 -8.11
N TYR A 687 -9.71 -3.52 -7.10
CA TYR A 687 -9.85 -2.52 -6.04
C TYR A 687 -9.75 -1.09 -6.59
N MET A 688 -8.82 -0.85 -7.52
CA MET A 688 -8.69 0.46 -8.17
C MET A 688 -9.94 0.81 -9.00
N GLN A 689 -10.62 -0.15 -9.63
CA GLN A 689 -11.89 0.10 -10.32
C GLN A 689 -12.99 0.53 -9.34
N TYR A 690 -13.13 -0.11 -8.18
CA TYR A 690 -14.08 0.33 -7.13
C TYR A 690 -13.74 1.72 -6.62
N PHE A 691 -12.46 2.03 -6.44
CA PHE A 691 -12.01 3.36 -6.02
C PHE A 691 -12.32 4.44 -7.08
N GLN A 692 -12.14 4.14 -8.38
CA GLN A 692 -12.55 5.04 -9.47
C GLN A 692 -14.06 5.33 -9.43
N VAL A 693 -14.91 4.31 -9.25
CA VAL A 693 -16.36 4.48 -9.11
C VAL A 693 -16.70 5.36 -7.90
N LEU A 694 -16.06 5.16 -6.76
CA LEU A 694 -16.20 5.99 -5.56
C LEU A 694 -15.84 7.45 -5.87
N CYS A 695 -14.72 7.71 -6.52
CA CYS A 695 -14.29 9.06 -6.92
C CYS A 695 -15.30 9.74 -7.86
N ILE A 696 -15.88 9.00 -8.82
CA ILE A 696 -16.93 9.53 -9.70
C ILE A 696 -18.18 9.91 -8.89
N LEU A 697 -18.61 9.08 -7.94
CA LEU A 697 -19.77 9.38 -7.09
C LEU A 697 -19.52 10.60 -6.19
N LEU A 698 -18.34 10.72 -5.60
CA LEU A 698 -17.94 11.88 -4.82
C LEU A 698 -17.87 13.15 -5.68
N SER A 699 -17.37 13.03 -6.93
CA SER A 699 -17.33 14.14 -7.88
C SER A 699 -18.74 14.65 -8.23
N MET A 700 -19.66 13.73 -8.54
CA MET A 700 -21.06 14.09 -8.80
C MET A 700 -21.72 14.82 -7.63
N ALA A 701 -21.51 14.32 -6.41
CA ALA A 701 -22.04 14.96 -5.20
C ALA A 701 -21.47 16.36 -5.01
N MET A 702 -20.17 16.53 -5.17
CA MET A 702 -19.48 17.81 -5.05
C MET A 702 -19.96 18.83 -6.10
N ILE A 703 -19.93 18.44 -7.38
CA ILE A 703 -20.36 19.30 -8.48
C ILE A 703 -21.83 19.69 -8.29
N TYR A 704 -22.71 18.74 -7.91
CA TYR A 704 -24.12 19.04 -7.63
C TYR A 704 -24.30 20.08 -6.53
N LEU A 705 -23.55 19.96 -5.42
CA LEU A 705 -23.63 20.94 -4.33
C LEU A 705 -23.20 22.32 -4.79
N LEU A 706 -22.10 22.41 -5.55
CA LEU A 706 -21.52 23.68 -5.97
C LEU A 706 -22.33 24.35 -7.10
N THR A 707 -22.82 23.60 -8.09
CA THR A 707 -23.66 24.16 -9.16
C THR A 707 -25.04 24.57 -8.64
N LYS A 708 -25.59 23.81 -7.67
CA LYS A 708 -26.80 24.19 -6.95
C LYS A 708 -26.67 25.57 -6.31
N LEU A 709 -25.52 25.87 -5.68
CA LEU A 709 -25.27 27.18 -5.07
C LEU A 709 -25.26 28.31 -6.11
N ILE A 710 -24.70 28.05 -7.32
CA ILE A 710 -24.69 29.04 -8.42
C ILE A 710 -26.14 29.36 -8.86
N ILE A 711 -26.98 28.32 -9.02
CA ILE A 711 -28.39 28.53 -9.42
C ILE A 711 -29.18 29.23 -8.34
N GLU A 712 -29.07 28.82 -7.07
CA GLU A 712 -29.75 29.46 -5.93
C GLU A 712 -29.39 30.95 -5.80
N LYS A 713 -28.11 31.31 -6.02
CA LYS A 713 -27.67 32.70 -5.97
C LYS A 713 -28.18 33.55 -7.13
N ASN A 714 -28.49 32.96 -8.27
CA ASN A 714 -29.05 33.61 -9.43
C ASN A 714 -30.60 33.48 -9.51
N GLU A 715 -31.26 32.95 -8.47
CA GLU A 715 -32.69 32.64 -8.45
C GLU A 715 -33.54 33.86 -8.78
N ASN A 716 -33.25 35.04 -8.20
CA ASN A 716 -33.93 36.32 -8.50
C ASN A 716 -33.79 36.76 -9.96
N ALA A 717 -32.57 36.62 -10.51
CA ALA A 717 -32.32 36.97 -11.91
C ALA A 717 -32.99 35.97 -12.88
N ILE A 718 -33.03 34.68 -12.51
CA ILE A 718 -33.76 33.63 -13.27
C ILE A 718 -35.25 33.92 -13.23
N SER A 719 -35.83 34.26 -12.05
CA SER A 719 -37.24 34.62 -11.88
C SER A 719 -37.59 35.87 -12.71
N MET A 720 -36.76 36.94 -12.68
CA MET A 720 -36.93 38.14 -13.49
C MET A 720 -36.92 37.81 -15.00
N THR A 721 -36.03 36.94 -15.45
CA THR A 721 -35.93 36.54 -16.86
C THR A 721 -37.20 35.77 -17.30
N LYS A 722 -37.79 34.96 -16.38
CA LYS A 722 -39.11 34.29 -16.63
C LYS A 722 -40.24 35.29 -16.77
N ILE A 723 -40.28 36.34 -15.92
CA ILE A 723 -41.29 37.41 -15.98
C ILE A 723 -41.16 38.16 -17.31
N LEU A 724 -39.96 38.35 -17.83
CA LEU A 724 -39.71 38.99 -19.14
C LEU A 724 -40.12 38.11 -20.35
N GLY A 725 -40.72 36.94 -20.12
CA GLY A 725 -41.27 36.04 -21.15
C GLY A 725 -40.29 35.08 -21.80
N TYR A 726 -39.07 34.89 -21.26
CA TYR A 726 -38.12 33.95 -21.80
C TYR A 726 -38.53 32.50 -21.48
N GLU A 727 -38.40 31.58 -22.40
CA GLU A 727 -38.68 30.19 -22.20
C GLU A 727 -37.63 29.50 -21.29
N ASN A 728 -38.04 28.38 -20.61
CA ASN A 728 -37.13 27.61 -19.76
C ASN A 728 -35.86 27.13 -20.48
N ARG A 729 -35.93 26.81 -21.82
CA ARG A 729 -34.77 26.43 -22.62
C ARG A 729 -33.81 27.60 -22.86
N GLU A 730 -34.34 28.79 -23.09
CA GLU A 730 -33.54 30.01 -23.28
C GLU A 730 -32.84 30.41 -21.99
N ILE A 731 -33.54 30.35 -20.87
CA ILE A 731 -32.98 30.60 -19.52
C ILE A 731 -31.91 29.55 -19.20
N ALA A 732 -32.15 28.27 -19.46
CA ALA A 732 -31.15 27.26 -19.31
C ALA A 732 -29.92 27.52 -20.22
N SER A 733 -30.13 27.92 -21.46
CA SER A 733 -29.02 28.32 -22.35
C SER A 733 -28.22 29.51 -21.84
N LEU A 734 -28.82 30.43 -21.08
CA LEU A 734 -28.10 31.56 -20.48
C LEU A 734 -27.29 31.17 -19.25
N TYR A 735 -27.84 30.38 -18.35
CA TYR A 735 -27.22 30.07 -17.06
C TYR A 735 -26.45 28.73 -17.07
N LEU A 736 -27.05 27.62 -17.57
CA LEU A 736 -26.39 26.32 -17.60
C LEU A 736 -25.25 26.27 -18.61
N LEU A 737 -25.46 26.81 -19.84
CA LEU A 737 -24.38 26.81 -20.83
C LEU A 737 -23.18 27.67 -20.36
N SER A 738 -23.46 28.79 -19.68
CA SER A 738 -22.40 29.61 -19.07
C SER A 738 -21.62 28.83 -18.02
N THR A 739 -22.33 28.07 -17.16
CA THR A 739 -21.71 27.21 -16.14
C THR A 739 -21.00 26.02 -16.80
N SER A 740 -21.56 25.42 -17.86
CA SER A 740 -20.91 24.32 -18.59
C SER A 740 -19.58 24.73 -19.21
N ILE A 741 -19.53 25.88 -19.85
CA ILE A 741 -18.28 26.40 -20.43
C ILE A 741 -17.23 26.62 -19.34
N VAL A 742 -17.62 27.18 -18.21
CA VAL A 742 -16.69 27.38 -17.07
C VAL A 742 -16.26 26.05 -16.47
N VAL A 743 -17.18 25.07 -16.29
CA VAL A 743 -16.84 23.73 -15.78
C VAL A 743 -15.84 23.05 -16.70
N VAL A 744 -16.05 23.05 -18.02
CA VAL A 744 -15.11 22.44 -18.97
C VAL A 744 -13.73 23.11 -18.91
N ILE A 745 -13.67 24.44 -18.81
CA ILE A 745 -12.40 25.16 -18.68
C ILE A 745 -11.71 24.79 -17.36
N ILE A 746 -12.47 24.77 -16.27
CA ILE A 746 -11.95 24.38 -14.94
C ILE A 746 -11.46 22.95 -14.98
N ASP A 747 -12.20 22.04 -15.59
CA ASP A 747 -11.90 20.61 -15.71
C ASP A 747 -10.55 20.41 -16.41
N VAL A 748 -10.35 21.03 -17.57
CA VAL A 748 -9.07 20.99 -18.30
C VAL A 748 -7.91 21.54 -17.47
N LEU A 749 -8.11 22.65 -16.75
CA LEU A 749 -7.06 23.23 -15.92
C LEU A 749 -6.74 22.37 -14.69
N THR A 750 -7.78 21.81 -14.08
CA THR A 750 -7.62 21.01 -12.84
C THR A 750 -7.07 19.61 -13.08
N VAL A 751 -7.19 19.04 -14.29
CA VAL A 751 -6.50 17.81 -14.66
C VAL A 751 -4.99 17.99 -14.48
N ALA A 752 -4.40 19.01 -15.09
CA ALA A 752 -2.96 19.25 -14.97
C ALA A 752 -2.53 19.56 -13.52
N ILE A 753 -3.32 20.39 -12.81
CA ILE A 753 -3.05 20.74 -11.41
C ILE A 753 -3.19 19.50 -10.51
N GLY A 754 -4.23 18.68 -10.73
CA GLY A 754 -4.47 17.47 -9.94
C GLY A 754 -3.33 16.47 -10.06
N VAL A 755 -2.82 16.23 -11.26
CA VAL A 755 -1.65 15.39 -11.51
C VAL A 755 -0.38 15.99 -10.89
N TRP A 756 -0.17 17.31 -11.00
CA TRP A 756 0.97 17.97 -10.37
C TRP A 756 0.94 17.84 -8.83
N VAL A 757 -0.23 18.05 -8.21
CA VAL A 757 -0.41 17.86 -6.76
C VAL A 757 -0.22 16.39 -6.39
N MET A 758 -0.72 15.46 -7.22
CA MET A 758 -0.56 14.03 -6.97
C MET A 758 0.90 13.61 -7.03
N ASN A 759 1.70 14.10 -7.97
CA ASN A 759 3.13 13.86 -8.01
C ASN A 759 3.85 14.28 -6.71
N PHE A 760 3.41 15.41 -6.11
CA PHE A 760 3.95 15.82 -4.82
C PHE A 760 3.47 14.92 -3.67
N ALA A 761 2.17 14.60 -3.63
CA ALA A 761 1.60 13.72 -2.60
C ALA A 761 2.09 12.28 -2.72
N TRP A 762 2.50 11.85 -3.91
CA TRP A 762 3.03 10.51 -4.17
C TRP A 762 4.29 10.20 -3.36
N LYS A 763 5.15 11.19 -3.17
CA LYS A 763 6.34 11.06 -2.33
C LYS A 763 5.99 10.77 -0.86
N GLU A 764 4.99 11.47 -0.33
CA GLU A 764 4.52 11.24 1.04
C GLU A 764 3.85 9.86 1.20
N ILE A 765 3.12 9.41 0.19
CA ILE A 765 2.49 8.09 0.18
C ILE A 765 3.58 7.00 0.18
N LEU A 766 4.56 7.09 -0.73
CA LEU A 766 5.63 6.11 -0.83
C LEU A 766 6.70 6.21 0.27
N ALA A 767 6.69 7.26 1.08
CA ALA A 767 7.59 7.36 2.23
C ALA A 767 7.36 6.26 3.28
N THR A 768 6.18 5.62 3.27
CA THR A 768 5.80 4.55 4.19
C THR A 768 5.90 3.14 3.57
N TYR A 769 6.33 3.05 2.30
CA TYR A 769 6.55 1.79 1.60
C TYR A 769 8.02 1.58 1.30
N SER A 770 8.48 0.34 1.35
CA SER A 770 9.82 -0.02 0.89
C SER A 770 9.91 0.12 -0.64
N GLY A 771 11.06 0.60 -1.13
CA GLY A 771 11.27 0.85 -2.56
C GLY A 771 10.79 2.21 -3.04
N TRP A 772 10.91 2.46 -4.34
CA TRP A 772 10.53 3.70 -4.99
C TRP A 772 10.03 3.46 -6.42
N PHE A 773 8.84 4.01 -6.68
CA PHE A 773 8.27 4.10 -8.03
C PHE A 773 7.94 5.55 -8.33
N ALA A 774 8.56 6.15 -9.34
CA ALA A 774 8.15 7.49 -9.77
C ALA A 774 6.74 7.45 -10.37
N PHE A 775 5.90 8.39 -9.97
CA PHE A 775 4.52 8.47 -10.47
C PHE A 775 4.51 8.68 -11.99
N HIS A 776 3.92 7.76 -12.71
CA HIS A 776 3.77 7.82 -14.15
C HIS A 776 2.28 7.80 -14.54
N MET A 777 1.90 8.62 -15.52
CA MET A 777 0.53 8.64 -16.03
C MET A 777 0.54 8.62 -17.56
N GLU A 778 -0.16 7.66 -18.15
CA GLU A 778 -0.35 7.56 -19.59
C GLU A 778 -1.17 8.74 -20.13
N THR A 779 -0.88 9.17 -21.37
CA THR A 779 -1.60 10.29 -22.01
C THR A 779 -3.12 10.05 -22.10
N ILE A 780 -3.55 8.81 -22.29
CA ILE A 780 -4.98 8.45 -22.34
C ILE A 780 -5.66 8.66 -20.99
N SER A 781 -4.96 8.55 -19.90
CA SER A 781 -5.50 8.67 -18.54
C SER A 781 -5.86 10.11 -18.17
N TYR A 782 -5.17 11.09 -18.72
CA TYR A 782 -5.61 12.51 -18.65
C TYR A 782 -7.00 12.68 -19.29
N VAL A 783 -7.25 11.99 -20.41
CA VAL A 783 -8.55 12.02 -21.09
C VAL A 783 -9.60 11.27 -20.30
N LYS A 784 -9.25 10.12 -19.66
CA LYS A 784 -10.16 9.38 -18.77
C LYS A 784 -10.61 10.25 -17.58
N MET A 785 -9.68 10.93 -16.91
CA MET A 785 -9.98 11.82 -15.76
C MET A 785 -10.95 12.93 -16.19
N PHE A 786 -10.65 13.63 -17.27
CA PHE A 786 -11.52 14.63 -17.86
C PHE A 786 -12.91 14.06 -18.17
N ALA A 787 -12.98 12.89 -18.82
CA ALA A 787 -14.24 12.25 -19.18
C ALA A 787 -15.07 11.85 -17.95
N PHE A 788 -14.46 11.33 -16.88
CA PHE A 788 -15.16 10.94 -15.65
C PHE A 788 -15.86 12.12 -14.97
N VAL A 789 -15.15 13.26 -14.83
CA VAL A 789 -15.75 14.48 -14.28
C VAL A 789 -16.82 15.03 -15.20
N LEU A 790 -16.60 15.02 -16.51
CA LEU A 790 -17.59 15.47 -17.51
C LEU A 790 -18.86 14.63 -17.49
N ILE A 791 -18.76 13.30 -17.37
CA ILE A 791 -19.92 12.39 -17.24
C ILE A 791 -20.69 12.74 -15.97
N GLY A 792 -20.00 12.90 -14.83
CA GLY A 792 -20.61 13.34 -13.58
C GLY A 792 -21.32 14.68 -13.72
N TYR A 793 -20.71 15.65 -14.40
CA TYR A 793 -21.30 16.97 -14.66
C TYR A 793 -22.54 16.89 -15.55
N ILE A 794 -22.56 16.06 -16.60
CA ILE A 794 -23.72 15.90 -17.51
C ILE A 794 -24.94 15.42 -16.71
N ILE A 795 -24.76 14.47 -15.79
CA ILE A 795 -25.84 13.97 -14.93
C ILE A 795 -26.35 15.10 -14.03
N VAL A 796 -25.45 15.87 -13.43
CA VAL A 796 -25.77 17.01 -12.57
C VAL A 796 -26.48 18.12 -13.37
N MET A 797 -26.03 18.42 -14.58
CA MET A 797 -26.63 19.42 -15.47
C MET A 797 -28.10 19.09 -15.76
N PHE A 798 -28.44 17.80 -15.94
CA PHE A 798 -29.83 17.38 -16.11
C PHE A 798 -30.69 17.65 -14.86
N LEU A 799 -30.13 17.44 -13.67
CA LEU A 799 -30.80 17.77 -12.41
C LEU A 799 -30.97 19.29 -12.24
N ASP A 800 -29.97 20.07 -12.61
CA ASP A 800 -29.99 21.54 -12.56
C ASP A 800 -30.98 22.14 -13.56
N PHE A 801 -31.12 21.56 -14.75
CA PHE A 801 -32.16 21.94 -15.69
C PHE A 801 -33.57 21.78 -15.10
N ARG A 802 -33.84 20.64 -14.44
CA ARG A 802 -35.09 20.41 -13.73
C ARG A 802 -35.33 21.41 -12.60
N ARG A 803 -34.26 21.93 -11.99
CA ARG A 803 -34.34 22.94 -10.95
C ARG A 803 -34.69 24.30 -11.52
N ILE A 804 -34.02 24.77 -12.57
CA ILE A 804 -34.35 26.07 -13.24
C ILE A 804 -35.82 26.10 -13.63
N LYS A 805 -36.38 25.00 -14.12
CA LYS A 805 -37.79 24.86 -14.45
C LYS A 805 -38.72 25.12 -13.24
N LYS A 806 -38.28 24.78 -12.03
CA LYS A 806 -39.02 24.88 -10.78
C LYS A 806 -38.87 26.23 -10.05
N VAL A 807 -37.97 27.14 -10.50
CA VAL A 807 -37.86 28.48 -9.92
C VAL A 807 -39.15 29.23 -10.09
N PRO A 808 -39.84 29.73 -9.02
CA PRO A 808 -41.08 30.47 -9.12
C PRO A 808 -40.87 31.83 -9.76
N MET A 809 -41.91 32.36 -10.46
CA MET A 809 -41.87 33.67 -11.07
C MET A 809 -42.04 34.82 -10.05
N ASP A 810 -42.66 34.52 -8.91
CA ASP A 810 -42.97 35.51 -7.86
C ASP A 810 -41.75 35.86 -6.97
N THR A 811 -40.67 35.10 -7.04
CA THR A 811 -39.46 35.34 -6.21
C THR A 811 -38.85 36.71 -6.46
N ALA A 812 -38.84 37.19 -7.70
CA ALA A 812 -38.33 38.51 -8.04
C ALA A 812 -39.23 39.64 -7.59
N LEU A 813 -40.55 39.41 -7.51
CA LEU A 813 -41.53 40.38 -7.11
C LEU A 813 -41.58 40.60 -5.59
N LYS A 814 -41.36 39.54 -4.80
CA LYS A 814 -41.34 39.59 -3.34
C LYS A 814 -40.16 40.35 -2.72
N ASN A 815 -39.12 40.64 -3.50
CA ASN A 815 -37.92 41.36 -3.04
C ASN A 815 -37.90 42.87 -3.46
N VAL A 816 -38.98 43.38 -4.04
CA VAL A 816 -39.09 44.78 -4.51
C VAL A 816 -39.85 45.67 -3.52
N GLU A 817 -40.44 45.09 -2.45
CA GLU A 817 -41.05 45.83 -1.36
C GLU A 817 -40.08 46.12 -0.19
#